data_c340912d47e61c83be73602827d94fce
#
_entry.id   c340912d47e61c83be73602827d94fce
#
_cell.length_a   1.000
_cell.length_b   1.000
_cell.length_c   1.000
_cell.angle_alpha   90.00
_cell.angle_beta   90.00
_cell.angle_gamma   90.00
#
_symmetry.space_group_name_H-M   'P 1'
#
loop_
_entity.id
_entity.type
_entity.pdbx_description
1 polymer ?
#
loop_
_entity_poly.entity_id
_entity_poly.type
_entity_poly.pdbx_seq_one_letter_code
_entity_poly.pdbx_strand_id
1 'polypeptide(L)'
;MPRTSMEILLFLGSAAMLGLGLLGIDYEPDEVQAELAQGPPPGVAGPGGGFGPGMFLAPVIVEEADADKDGRISPEEAGKAAAKFVRDADKAEKGSLEADALGRAVNRRMPRPPGFGPDEPSDEFGPGTFMAPAIVEAADADKDGRISPEEAAKAAEKFVRDADADKKGGLDSDGLAKAMNQRMGPPPGFGGPGGPGGKERKLVKDFDKDGDGRLNQAERRAARESLKKDKAAEGGRGRRGPGFGPPPGFGGRGEEPVKSGPRLAAGDVAAYPGKSLYDPSIVRTLFLEFEDGDWEAEMADFNRTDVEVPAVLTIDGRRLPGVGVHFRGMSSYFTVREGHKRSLNVSLDFVNLDQKFDGYKTLNLLNSHEDPSFLHTVLYSEIARTYLPAPKANFVRVVINGESWGLYGNVQQFDKKFLAENFGTEDGARWKVPGNPGADGGLRYLGEELGPYEERFELKSSKASARKNGDWKALIELCRVLDETPADTLEAALDPILDVDGALWFLALDIALVNGDGYWTRASDYSIYRDPRGKFHLVPHDMNEAFGPAMMFGPPGGRGGRGPGGPGFGPGGGPGGRPGGGPGGMGGGPRSSGIELDPLVGLDDERTPLRGKLLAVPALKARYLSHVRTIAEKSLDWKTLGPIVEGYRALIEKEIEADTRKLSSLAAFQKSVSEVDAPAPAPGAGGGPGRGRREMSLKAFADGRRRYLLENADVKKAAPPK
;
A
#
# COMPACT_ATOMS: atom_id res chain seq x y z
N MET A 1 2.26 -22.95 26.45
CA MET A 1 3.64 -22.48 26.27
C MET A 1 3.85 -21.27 27.18
N PRO A 2 4.95 -21.14 27.88
CA PRO A 2 5.06 -20.21 28.98
C PRO A 2 5.13 -18.76 28.54
N ARG A 3 4.49 -17.88 29.30
CA ARG A 3 4.36 -16.43 29.17
C ARG A 3 5.66 -15.63 29.09
N THR A 4 6.79 -16.22 29.34
CA THR A 4 8.12 -15.61 29.50
C THR A 4 8.80 -15.15 28.20
N SER A 5 8.30 -15.55 27.04
CA SER A 5 8.96 -15.23 25.75
C SER A 5 8.50 -13.93 25.10
N MET A 6 7.35 -13.37 25.52
CA MET A 6 6.80 -12.13 24.94
C MET A 6 7.37 -10.88 25.61
N GLU A 7 7.97 -11.04 26.76
CA GLU A 7 8.34 -9.96 27.68
C GLU A 7 9.74 -9.35 27.43
N ILE A 8 10.68 -10.11 26.89
CA ILE A 8 12.07 -9.68 26.66
C ILE A 8 12.24 -8.79 25.41
N LEU A 9 11.22 -8.64 24.68
CA LEU A 9 11.14 -8.22 23.29
C LEU A 9 11.10 -6.76 23.00
N LEU A 10 10.43 -6.03 23.85
CA LEU A 10 10.29 -4.59 23.76
C LEU A 10 11.60 -3.87 24.14
N PHE A 11 12.50 -4.60 24.73
CA PHE A 11 13.70 -4.04 25.31
C PHE A 11 14.77 -3.62 24.30
N LEU A 12 14.95 -4.38 23.24
CA LEU A 12 15.98 -4.07 22.25
C LEU A 12 15.56 -3.01 21.23
N GLY A 13 14.26 -2.85 20.99
CA GLY A 13 13.78 -1.67 20.26
C GLY A 13 14.20 -0.36 20.94
N SER A 14 14.40 -0.39 22.24
CA SER A 14 14.83 0.77 23.03
C SER A 14 16.35 0.85 23.23
N ALA A 15 17.03 -0.26 23.32
CA ALA A 15 18.49 -0.30 23.37
C ALA A 15 19.12 0.25 22.08
N ALA A 16 18.38 0.15 20.99
CA ALA A 16 18.76 0.57 19.66
C ALA A 16 18.85 2.08 19.44
N MET A 17 18.02 2.80 20.13
CA MET A 17 18.03 4.24 20.10
C MET A 17 19.17 4.85 20.91
N LEU A 18 20.06 4.06 21.37
CA LEU A 18 20.99 4.30 22.46
C LEU A 18 22.37 4.73 22.07
N GLY A 19 22.80 4.39 20.89
CA GLY A 19 24.13 4.69 20.42
C GLY A 19 24.40 6.17 20.15
N LEU A 20 23.43 6.93 19.71
CA LEU A 20 23.56 8.33 19.28
C LEU A 20 24.09 9.34 20.32
N GLY A 21 24.29 8.96 21.55
CA GLY A 21 24.82 9.81 22.61
C GLY A 21 26.27 9.56 23.02
N LEU A 22 27.02 8.75 22.29
CA LEU A 22 28.21 8.07 22.79
C LEU A 22 29.59 8.64 22.41
N LEU A 23 29.65 9.35 21.35
CA LEU A 23 30.89 9.99 20.93
C LEU A 23 30.81 11.46 21.31
N GLY A 24 31.29 11.95 22.38
CA GLY A 24 31.40 13.36 22.80
C GLY A 24 31.73 14.38 21.68
N ILE A 25 31.14 14.21 20.55
CA ILE A 25 31.08 15.11 19.41
C ILE A 25 29.79 15.87 19.59
N ASP A 26 29.85 17.19 19.64
CA ASP A 26 28.71 18.07 19.49
C ASP A 26 28.09 17.77 18.13
N TYR A 27 27.11 16.86 18.12
CA TYR A 27 26.42 16.43 16.92
C TYR A 27 25.15 17.26 16.81
N GLU A 28 25.01 17.95 15.72
CA GLU A 28 23.76 18.67 15.44
C GLU A 28 22.64 17.65 15.16
N PRO A 29 21.47 17.76 15.83
CA PRO A 29 20.35 16.82 15.67
C PRO A 29 19.84 16.65 14.23
N ASP A 30 20.17 17.60 13.37
CA ASP A 30 19.67 17.66 11.98
C ASP A 30 20.36 16.69 11.03
N GLU A 31 21.62 16.29 11.27
CA GLU A 31 22.32 15.34 10.41
C GLU A 31 21.81 13.89 10.59
N VAL A 32 21.54 13.50 11.82
CA VAL A 32 20.99 12.16 12.14
C VAL A 32 19.55 12.01 11.66
N GLN A 33 18.76 13.09 11.73
CA GLN A 33 17.40 13.06 11.17
C GLN A 33 17.42 12.94 9.63
N ALA A 34 18.42 13.50 8.97
CA ALA A 34 18.60 13.35 7.54
C ALA A 34 19.02 11.92 7.15
N GLU A 35 19.82 11.26 7.98
CA GLU A 35 20.30 9.90 7.75
C GLU A 35 19.22 8.85 8.08
N LEU A 36 18.46 9.02 9.14
CA LEU A 36 17.29 8.20 9.47
C LEU A 36 16.11 8.40 8.50
N ALA A 37 16.00 9.57 7.88
CA ALA A 37 15.03 9.82 6.81
C ALA A 37 15.44 9.19 5.46
N GLN A 38 16.69 8.75 5.32
CA GLN A 38 17.19 8.08 4.11
C GLN A 38 16.97 6.57 4.11
N GLY A 39 16.57 5.93 5.25
CA GLY A 39 16.34 4.50 5.40
C GLY A 39 17.62 3.66 5.28
N PRO A 40 17.52 2.33 5.40
CA PRO A 40 18.68 1.45 5.42
C PRO A 40 19.43 1.43 4.08
N PRO A 41 20.76 1.22 4.08
CA PRO A 41 21.57 1.13 2.88
C PRO A 41 21.12 -0.03 1.95
N PRO A 42 21.36 0.07 0.63
CA PRO A 42 20.97 -0.96 -0.33
C PRO A 42 21.69 -2.29 0.01
N GLY A 43 20.90 -3.35 0.15
CA GLY A 43 21.40 -4.69 0.50
C GLY A 43 20.78 -5.30 1.76
N VAL A 44 19.98 -4.55 2.52
CA VAL A 44 19.46 -4.92 3.84
C VAL A 44 18.09 -5.61 3.81
N ALA A 45 17.52 -5.92 2.66
CA ALA A 45 16.27 -6.67 2.55
C ALA A 45 16.53 -8.14 2.22
N GLY A 46 16.96 -8.93 3.19
CA GLY A 46 16.99 -10.39 3.10
C GLY A 46 15.59 -11.02 3.11
N PRO A 47 15.40 -12.23 2.60
CA PRO A 47 14.10 -12.86 2.49
C PRO A 47 13.51 -13.17 3.88
N GLY A 48 12.41 -12.48 4.23
CA GLY A 48 11.60 -12.76 5.41
C GLY A 48 11.51 -11.70 6.50
N GLY A 49 12.03 -10.50 6.29
CA GLY A 49 11.85 -9.35 7.19
C GLY A 49 10.53 -8.63 6.91
N GLY A 50 9.46 -8.91 7.66
CA GLY A 50 8.21 -8.17 7.57
C GLY A 50 8.41 -6.67 7.90
N PHE A 51 7.63 -5.80 7.24
CA PHE A 51 7.65 -4.36 7.51
C PHE A 51 7.31 -4.08 8.97
N GLY A 52 8.24 -3.44 9.69
CA GLY A 52 8.07 -3.11 11.09
C GLY A 52 9.18 -2.17 11.58
N PRO A 53 9.08 -1.67 12.82
CA PRO A 53 10.07 -0.77 13.40
C PRO A 53 11.51 -1.29 13.31
N GLY A 54 11.71 -2.62 13.36
CA GLY A 54 13.03 -3.24 13.26
C GLY A 54 13.76 -2.91 11.97
N MET A 55 13.04 -2.72 10.87
CA MET A 55 13.65 -2.41 9.57
C MET A 55 14.35 -1.04 9.56
N PHE A 56 13.84 -0.09 10.32
CA PHE A 56 14.43 1.26 10.44
C PHE A 56 15.48 1.34 11.55
N LEU A 57 15.35 0.51 12.58
CA LEU A 57 16.15 0.58 13.77
C LEU A 57 17.38 -0.33 13.73
N ALA A 58 17.28 -1.50 13.14
CA ALA A 58 18.35 -2.49 13.17
C ALA A 58 19.67 -2.01 12.51
N PRO A 59 19.66 -1.31 11.35
CA PRO A 59 20.89 -0.80 10.77
C PRO A 59 21.63 0.16 11.71
N VAL A 60 20.89 1.10 12.31
CA VAL A 60 21.44 2.09 13.25
C VAL A 60 22.00 1.41 14.50
N ILE A 61 21.31 0.37 15.00
CA ILE A 61 21.79 -0.38 16.17
C ILE A 61 23.10 -1.09 15.90
N VAL A 62 23.14 -1.82 14.78
CA VAL A 62 24.32 -2.59 14.42
C VAL A 62 25.50 -1.64 14.21
N GLU A 63 25.32 -0.54 13.47
CA GLU A 63 26.38 0.44 13.22
C GLU A 63 26.96 1.03 14.52
N GLU A 64 26.13 1.26 15.53
CA GLU A 64 26.55 1.91 16.77
C GLU A 64 26.99 0.96 17.89
N ALA A 65 26.40 -0.21 17.96
CA ALA A 65 26.70 -1.18 19.00
C ALA A 65 27.79 -2.19 18.59
N ASP A 66 28.04 -2.33 17.29
CA ASP A 66 29.10 -3.16 16.72
C ASP A 66 30.48 -2.53 17.00
N ALA A 67 31.05 -2.90 18.12
CA ALA A 67 32.31 -2.31 18.61
C ALA A 67 33.54 -2.83 17.87
N ASP A 68 33.51 -4.07 17.38
CA ASP A 68 34.62 -4.69 16.65
C ASP A 68 34.51 -4.53 15.12
N LYS A 69 33.43 -3.95 14.66
CA LYS A 69 33.11 -3.63 13.25
C LYS A 69 33.07 -4.85 12.33
N ASP A 70 32.54 -5.96 12.85
CA ASP A 70 32.36 -7.18 12.07
C ASP A 70 31.01 -7.18 11.28
N GLY A 71 30.19 -6.13 11.40
CA GLY A 71 28.88 -5.97 10.77
C GLY A 71 27.75 -6.69 11.50
N ARG A 72 27.98 -7.10 12.73
CA ARG A 72 27.05 -7.85 13.57
C ARG A 72 26.97 -7.23 14.97
N ILE A 73 25.93 -7.54 15.69
CA ILE A 73 25.83 -7.23 17.12
C ILE A 73 25.86 -8.54 17.92
N SER A 74 26.92 -8.75 18.69
CA SER A 74 27.04 -9.88 19.61
C SER A 74 26.17 -9.67 20.84
N PRO A 75 25.83 -10.72 21.60
CA PRO A 75 25.13 -10.59 22.88
C PRO A 75 25.85 -9.64 23.85
N GLU A 76 27.16 -9.67 23.90
CA GLU A 76 27.95 -8.81 24.80
C GLU A 76 27.90 -7.33 24.41
N GLU A 77 27.95 -7.02 23.11
CA GLU A 77 27.82 -5.66 22.60
C GLU A 77 26.44 -5.11 22.85
N ALA A 78 25.40 -5.90 22.58
CA ALA A 78 24.01 -5.52 22.88
C ALA A 78 23.82 -5.23 24.37
N GLY A 79 24.40 -6.03 25.24
CA GLY A 79 24.36 -5.81 26.70
C GLY A 79 25.06 -4.53 27.13
N LYS A 80 26.25 -4.27 26.61
CA LYS A 80 27.00 -3.04 26.91
C LYS A 80 26.24 -1.79 26.44
N ALA A 81 25.67 -1.83 25.24
CA ALA A 81 24.89 -0.73 24.68
C ALA A 81 23.63 -0.46 25.52
N ALA A 82 22.88 -1.49 25.90
CA ALA A 82 21.69 -1.36 26.73
C ALA A 82 21.99 -0.79 28.13
N ALA A 83 23.02 -1.31 28.81
CA ALA A 83 23.43 -0.79 30.13
C ALA A 83 23.84 0.67 30.07
N LYS A 84 24.57 1.05 29.03
CA LYS A 84 24.98 2.45 28.85
C LYS A 84 23.78 3.37 28.68
N PHE A 85 22.77 2.96 27.89
CA PHE A 85 21.58 3.78 27.76
C PHE A 85 20.88 4.05 29.07
N VAL A 86 20.60 3.06 29.82
CA VAL A 86 19.90 3.27 31.09
C VAL A 86 20.70 4.26 31.95
N ARG A 87 22.04 4.14 31.99
CA ARG A 87 22.88 5.09 32.69
C ARG A 87 22.76 6.52 32.15
N ASP A 88 22.86 6.67 30.82
CA ASP A 88 22.81 7.99 30.18
C ASP A 88 21.43 8.66 30.27
N ALA A 89 20.37 7.84 30.34
CA ALA A 89 19.01 8.30 30.50
C ALA A 89 18.59 8.63 31.94
N ASP A 90 19.31 8.09 32.92
CA ASP A 90 19.05 8.33 34.35
C ASP A 90 19.63 9.68 34.82
N LYS A 91 19.05 10.76 34.31
CA LYS A 91 19.44 12.14 34.71
C LYS A 91 19.18 12.46 36.17
N ALA A 92 18.43 11.64 36.87
CA ALA A 92 18.12 11.82 38.28
C ALA A 92 19.06 11.03 39.21
N GLU A 93 20.06 10.32 38.64
CA GLU A 93 21.07 9.53 39.35
C GLU A 93 20.47 8.50 40.33
N LYS A 94 19.29 7.96 39.98
CA LYS A 94 18.56 6.97 40.80
C LYS A 94 19.08 5.55 40.62
N GLY A 95 20.00 5.32 39.68
CA GLY A 95 20.55 4.04 39.34
C GLY A 95 19.62 3.14 38.49
N SER A 96 18.39 3.58 38.21
CA SER A 96 17.41 2.83 37.43
C SER A 96 16.30 3.74 36.88
N LEU A 97 15.58 3.31 35.84
CA LEU A 97 14.52 4.04 35.17
C LEU A 97 13.15 3.43 35.42
N GLU A 98 12.16 4.24 35.74
CA GLU A 98 10.74 3.91 35.67
C GLU A 98 10.25 3.90 34.21
N ALA A 99 9.14 3.21 33.94
CA ALA A 99 8.59 3.11 32.59
C ALA A 99 8.39 4.49 31.92
N ASP A 100 7.88 5.48 32.64
CA ASP A 100 7.65 6.83 32.10
C ASP A 100 8.96 7.53 31.75
N ALA A 101 10.00 7.39 32.57
CA ALA A 101 11.31 7.97 32.32
C ALA A 101 12.00 7.30 31.13
N LEU A 102 11.90 5.97 31.05
CA LEU A 102 12.35 5.18 29.91
C LEU A 102 11.63 5.59 28.64
N GLY A 103 10.29 5.73 28.68
CA GLY A 103 9.47 6.16 27.54
C GLY A 103 9.89 7.52 27.00
N ARG A 104 10.06 8.50 27.88
CA ARG A 104 10.57 9.82 27.50
C ARG A 104 11.99 9.77 26.93
N ALA A 105 12.85 8.94 27.49
CA ALA A 105 14.23 8.78 27.00
C ALA A 105 14.25 8.19 25.59
N VAL A 106 13.38 7.22 25.31
CA VAL A 106 13.19 6.64 23.98
C VAL A 106 12.64 7.70 23.03
N ASN A 107 11.55 8.41 23.41
CA ASN A 107 10.92 9.40 22.54
C ASN A 107 11.87 10.55 22.15
N ARG A 108 12.74 11.01 23.06
CA ARG A 108 13.73 12.05 22.76
C ARG A 108 14.73 11.65 21.67
N ARG A 109 14.97 10.38 21.48
CA ARG A 109 15.92 9.84 20.50
C ARG A 109 15.28 9.33 19.22
N MET A 110 13.94 9.26 19.17
CA MET A 110 13.24 8.92 17.95
C MET A 110 13.09 10.15 17.03
N PRO A 111 13.25 9.98 15.71
CA PRO A 111 12.91 11.04 14.77
C PRO A 111 11.44 11.41 14.95
N ARG A 112 11.16 12.71 14.98
CA ARG A 112 9.78 13.22 15.12
C ARG A 112 8.93 12.75 13.96
N PRO A 113 7.73 12.21 14.20
CA PRO A 113 6.82 11.92 13.11
C PRO A 113 6.49 13.18 12.30
N PRO A 114 6.36 13.09 10.98
CA PRO A 114 5.96 14.23 10.15
C PRO A 114 4.61 14.76 10.62
N GLY A 115 4.54 16.04 10.99
CA GLY A 115 3.28 16.71 11.40
C GLY A 115 3.28 17.34 12.79
N PHE A 116 4.31 17.10 13.61
CA PHE A 116 4.45 17.77 14.91
C PHE A 116 5.27 19.07 14.79
N GLY A 117 4.74 20.16 15.35
CA GLY A 117 5.41 21.48 15.35
C GLY A 117 6.65 21.52 16.26
N PRO A 118 7.56 22.51 16.07
CA PRO A 118 8.79 22.63 16.85
C PRO A 118 8.55 22.97 18.33
N ASP A 119 7.38 23.43 18.70
CA ASP A 119 7.07 23.98 20.03
C ASP A 119 6.30 23.01 20.95
N GLU A 120 5.97 21.78 20.52
CA GLU A 120 5.32 20.80 21.39
C GLU A 120 6.36 19.93 22.13
N PRO A 121 6.15 19.61 23.44
CA PRO A 121 7.07 18.76 24.19
C PRO A 121 7.13 17.35 23.58
N SER A 122 8.25 17.05 22.90
CA SER A 122 8.44 15.83 22.11
C SER A 122 8.69 14.58 22.93
N ASP A 123 8.80 14.68 24.24
CA ASP A 123 9.18 13.60 25.14
C ASP A 123 7.99 12.97 25.88
N GLU A 124 6.83 13.61 25.95
CA GLU A 124 5.66 13.05 26.61
C GLU A 124 4.82 12.11 25.77
N PHE A 125 4.90 12.23 24.42
CA PHE A 125 4.09 11.42 23.50
C PHE A 125 4.92 10.87 22.33
N GLY A 126 5.01 9.55 22.23
CA GLY A 126 5.72 8.87 21.16
C GLY A 126 5.75 7.34 21.36
N PRO A 127 6.37 6.59 20.46
CA PRO A 127 6.46 5.12 20.55
C PRO A 127 7.03 4.63 21.88
N GLY A 128 7.98 5.35 22.48
CA GLY A 128 8.57 5.02 23.76
C GLY A 128 7.54 4.96 24.90
N THR A 129 6.52 5.82 24.88
CA THR A 129 5.47 5.84 25.91
C THR A 129 4.66 4.54 25.91
N PHE A 130 4.49 3.91 24.76
CA PHE A 130 3.76 2.65 24.64
C PHE A 130 4.66 1.43 24.87
N MET A 131 5.94 1.55 24.56
CA MET A 131 6.91 0.44 24.64
C MET A 131 7.50 0.28 26.05
N ALA A 132 7.76 1.38 26.75
CA ALA A 132 8.47 1.36 28.01
C ALA A 132 7.83 0.52 29.12
N PRO A 133 6.49 0.53 29.33
CA PRO A 133 5.89 -0.33 30.36
C PRO A 133 6.15 -1.82 30.13
N ALA A 134 6.05 -2.27 28.87
CA ALA A 134 6.29 -3.66 28.54
C ALA A 134 7.77 -4.02 28.58
N ILE A 135 8.67 -3.06 28.33
CA ILE A 135 10.12 -3.24 28.47
C ILE A 135 10.49 -3.42 29.93
N VAL A 136 9.98 -2.54 30.81
CA VAL A 136 10.24 -2.64 32.24
C VAL A 136 9.68 -3.97 32.77
N GLU A 137 8.42 -4.31 32.46
CA GLU A 137 7.80 -5.59 32.87
C GLU A 137 8.63 -6.81 32.45
N ALA A 138 9.30 -6.71 31.28
CA ALA A 138 10.08 -7.81 30.70
C ALA A 138 11.50 -7.95 31.26
N ALA A 139 12.12 -6.84 31.60
CA ALA A 139 13.52 -6.80 32.00
C ALA A 139 13.72 -6.63 33.50
N ASP A 140 12.72 -6.14 34.21
CA ASP A 140 12.68 -5.98 35.68
C ASP A 140 12.70 -7.37 36.35
N ALA A 141 13.88 -7.79 36.72
CA ALA A 141 14.12 -9.13 37.27
C ALA A 141 13.78 -9.21 38.77
N ASP A 142 13.96 -8.10 39.49
CA ASP A 142 13.70 -8.03 40.94
C ASP A 142 12.30 -7.51 41.28
N LYS A 143 11.53 -7.11 40.22
CA LYS A 143 10.13 -6.65 40.29
C LYS A 143 9.94 -5.38 41.11
N ASP A 144 10.89 -4.47 41.05
CA ASP A 144 10.80 -3.17 41.72
C ASP A 144 10.07 -2.12 40.87
N GLY A 145 9.61 -2.47 39.66
CA GLY A 145 8.92 -1.60 38.71
C GLY A 145 9.84 -0.67 37.93
N ARG A 146 11.13 -0.93 37.96
CA ARG A 146 12.18 -0.12 37.35
C ARG A 146 13.08 -0.99 36.49
N ILE A 147 14.00 -0.36 35.80
CA ILE A 147 15.04 -1.06 35.04
C ILE A 147 16.42 -0.48 35.36
N SER A 148 17.27 -1.32 35.90
CA SER A 148 18.68 -1.00 36.14
C SER A 148 19.55 -1.25 34.88
N PRO A 149 20.74 -0.67 34.79
CA PRO A 149 21.69 -0.98 33.72
C PRO A 149 22.03 -2.47 33.60
N GLU A 150 22.09 -3.17 34.71
CA GLU A 150 22.43 -4.60 34.78
C GLU A 150 21.28 -5.47 34.23
N GLU A 151 20.06 -5.13 34.55
CA GLU A 151 18.88 -5.80 34.00
C GLU A 151 18.74 -5.55 32.51
N ALA A 152 18.96 -4.31 32.10
CA ALA A 152 19.01 -3.90 30.72
C ALA A 152 20.02 -4.72 29.92
N ALA A 153 21.24 -4.85 30.43
CA ALA A 153 22.28 -5.63 29.78
C ALA A 153 21.91 -7.10 29.62
N LYS A 154 21.46 -7.74 30.71
CA LYS A 154 21.07 -9.16 30.69
C LYS A 154 19.93 -9.45 29.72
N ALA A 155 18.95 -8.55 29.66
CA ALA A 155 17.81 -8.68 28.75
C ALA A 155 18.24 -8.57 27.29
N ALA A 156 19.12 -7.62 26.97
CA ALA A 156 19.65 -7.41 25.62
C ALA A 156 20.54 -8.58 25.16
N GLU A 157 21.46 -9.05 26.01
CA GLU A 157 22.29 -10.23 25.74
C GLU A 157 21.44 -11.46 25.45
N LYS A 158 20.44 -11.70 26.29
CA LYS A 158 19.52 -12.83 26.13
C LYS A 158 18.78 -12.76 24.80
N PHE A 159 18.33 -11.60 24.40
CA PHE A 159 17.61 -11.43 23.15
C PHE A 159 18.47 -11.77 21.93
N VAL A 160 19.65 -11.21 21.82
CA VAL A 160 20.52 -11.48 20.69
C VAL A 160 20.87 -12.98 20.65
N ARG A 161 21.13 -13.58 21.80
CA ARG A 161 21.43 -15.02 21.93
C ARG A 161 20.25 -15.89 21.49
N ASP A 162 19.03 -15.55 21.91
CA ASP A 162 17.83 -16.31 21.57
C ASP A 162 17.43 -16.14 20.09
N ALA A 163 17.77 -15.02 19.47
CA ALA A 163 17.48 -14.71 18.08
C ALA A 163 18.55 -15.19 17.08
N ASP A 164 19.77 -15.48 17.54
CA ASP A 164 20.85 -16.06 16.72
C ASP A 164 20.63 -17.56 16.48
N ALA A 165 19.60 -17.87 15.67
CA ALA A 165 19.22 -19.26 15.37
C ALA A 165 20.32 -20.03 14.62
N ASP A 166 21.11 -19.34 13.83
CA ASP A 166 22.20 -19.89 13.01
C ASP A 166 23.50 -20.05 13.78
N LYS A 167 23.53 -19.60 15.05
CA LYS A 167 24.72 -19.66 15.97
C LYS A 167 25.97 -19.01 15.36
N LYS A 168 25.79 -17.89 14.69
CA LYS A 168 26.89 -17.11 14.09
C LYS A 168 27.57 -16.16 15.07
N GLY A 169 27.18 -16.19 16.34
CA GLY A 169 27.76 -15.39 17.41
C GLY A 169 27.15 -14.01 17.58
N GLY A 170 26.21 -13.61 16.73
CA GLY A 170 25.52 -12.32 16.76
C GLY A 170 24.57 -12.12 15.58
N LEU A 171 23.84 -11.01 15.56
CA LEU A 171 22.87 -10.66 14.53
C LEU A 171 23.43 -9.55 13.64
N ASP A 172 23.39 -9.75 12.33
CA ASP A 172 23.51 -8.66 11.36
C ASP A 172 22.23 -7.82 11.34
N SER A 173 22.27 -6.72 10.62
CA SER A 173 21.14 -5.79 10.53
C SER A 173 19.84 -6.47 10.13
N ASP A 174 19.86 -7.42 9.18
CA ASP A 174 18.69 -8.16 8.73
C ASP A 174 18.16 -9.13 9.78
N GLY A 175 19.05 -9.89 10.39
CA GLY A 175 18.74 -10.81 11.49
C GLY A 175 18.12 -10.07 12.68
N LEU A 176 18.67 -8.92 13.02
CA LEU A 176 18.18 -8.06 14.09
C LEU A 176 16.81 -7.46 13.73
N ALA A 177 16.64 -6.91 12.51
CA ALA A 177 15.37 -6.38 12.04
C ALA A 177 14.27 -7.43 12.07
N LYS A 178 14.58 -8.64 11.57
CA LYS A 178 13.67 -9.79 11.59
C LYS A 178 13.28 -10.18 13.01
N ALA A 179 14.25 -10.33 13.90
CA ALA A 179 14.03 -10.68 15.30
C ALA A 179 13.17 -9.62 16.00
N MET A 180 13.46 -8.35 15.79
CA MET A 180 12.68 -7.23 16.32
C MET A 180 11.25 -7.27 15.79
N ASN A 181 11.05 -7.34 14.48
CA ASN A 181 9.71 -7.36 13.87
C ASN A 181 8.88 -8.58 14.29
N GLN A 182 9.49 -9.76 14.36
CA GLN A 182 8.81 -10.98 14.81
C GLN A 182 8.32 -10.88 16.24
N ARG A 183 9.04 -10.13 17.03
CA ARG A 183 8.78 -10.05 18.44
C ARG A 183 8.06 -8.79 18.88
N MET A 184 8.24 -7.65 18.24
CA MET A 184 7.45 -6.44 18.51
C MET A 184 6.03 -6.55 17.98
N GLY A 185 5.78 -7.47 17.07
CA GLY A 185 4.54 -7.48 16.31
C GLY A 185 4.42 -6.20 15.45
N PRO A 186 3.51 -6.15 14.51
CA PRO A 186 3.20 -4.92 13.84
C PRO A 186 2.66 -3.89 14.86
N PRO A 187 2.86 -2.58 14.59
CA PRO A 187 2.35 -1.51 15.46
C PRO A 187 0.89 -1.72 15.84
N PRO A 188 0.44 -1.32 17.03
CA PRO A 188 -0.97 -1.43 17.39
C PRO A 188 -1.86 -0.84 16.30
N GLY A 189 -2.71 -1.65 15.69
CA GLY A 189 -3.53 -1.30 14.52
C GLY A 189 -3.01 -1.85 13.19
N PHE A 190 -1.78 -2.38 13.10
CA PHE A 190 -1.20 -2.87 11.83
C PHE A 190 -1.06 -4.39 11.70
N GLY A 191 -1.29 -5.20 12.69
CA GLY A 191 -1.03 -6.65 12.59
C GLY A 191 -1.79 -7.56 13.53
N GLY A 192 -2.74 -7.06 14.28
CA GLY A 192 -3.69 -7.91 15.00
C GLY A 192 -4.66 -8.60 14.04
N PRO A 193 -5.41 -9.65 14.47
CA PRO A 193 -6.53 -10.17 13.70
C PRO A 193 -7.49 -9.00 13.38
N GLY A 194 -7.54 -8.56 12.10
CA GLY A 194 -8.30 -7.40 11.66
C GLY A 194 -7.49 -6.12 11.37
N GLY A 195 -6.17 -6.06 11.57
CA GLY A 195 -5.30 -4.94 11.19
C GLY A 195 -4.78 -5.05 9.74
N PRO A 196 -4.20 -3.96 9.16
CA PRO A 196 -3.78 -3.89 7.74
C PRO A 196 -2.66 -4.87 7.35
N GLY A 197 -2.58 -6.03 7.62
CA GLY A 197 -1.55 -7.05 7.33
C GLY A 197 -1.89 -8.41 7.93
N GLY A 198 -2.98 -8.47 8.71
CA GLY A 198 -3.45 -9.72 9.31
C GLY A 198 -4.06 -10.66 8.27
N LYS A 199 -3.94 -11.98 8.48
CA LYS A 199 -4.64 -12.99 7.67
C LYS A 199 -6.15 -12.87 7.86
N GLU A 200 -6.91 -13.12 6.80
CA GLU A 200 -8.37 -13.22 6.83
C GLU A 200 -8.82 -14.25 7.88
N ARG A 201 -9.71 -13.85 8.77
CA ARG A 201 -10.23 -14.73 9.83
C ARG A 201 -11.36 -15.59 9.27
N LYS A 202 -11.25 -16.90 9.41
CA LYS A 202 -12.24 -17.87 8.93
C LYS A 202 -13.28 -18.13 10.00
N LEU A 203 -14.41 -17.43 9.96
CA LEU A 203 -15.52 -17.54 10.91
C LEU A 203 -16.61 -18.49 10.42
N VAL A 204 -16.83 -18.59 9.13
CA VAL A 204 -17.88 -19.47 8.57
C VAL A 204 -17.72 -20.88 9.11
N LYS A 205 -16.51 -21.44 9.07
CA LYS A 205 -16.24 -22.81 9.57
C LYS A 205 -16.62 -23.01 11.04
N ASP A 206 -16.52 -21.97 11.87
CA ASP A 206 -16.71 -22.07 13.31
C ASP A 206 -18.16 -21.79 13.74
N PHE A 207 -18.93 -21.05 12.94
CA PHE A 207 -20.27 -20.59 13.28
C PHE A 207 -21.38 -21.09 12.36
N ASP A 208 -21.07 -21.64 11.20
CA ASP A 208 -22.02 -22.31 10.29
C ASP A 208 -22.50 -23.62 10.92
N LYS A 209 -23.70 -23.60 11.48
CA LYS A 209 -24.30 -24.76 12.19
C LYS A 209 -25.15 -25.63 11.29
N ASP A 210 -25.73 -25.05 10.23
CA ASP A 210 -26.57 -25.78 9.29
C ASP A 210 -25.78 -26.34 8.11
N GLY A 211 -24.50 -25.98 7.97
CA GLY A 211 -23.56 -26.55 7.03
C GLY A 211 -23.77 -26.09 5.58
N ASP A 212 -24.45 -24.95 5.39
CA ASP A 212 -24.74 -24.41 4.07
C ASP A 212 -23.59 -23.59 3.46
N GLY A 213 -22.49 -23.41 4.24
CA GLY A 213 -21.29 -22.68 3.83
C GLY A 213 -21.39 -21.16 4.00
N ARG A 214 -22.41 -20.67 4.69
CA ARG A 214 -22.68 -19.25 4.97
C ARG A 214 -23.13 -19.09 6.41
N LEU A 215 -23.23 -17.85 6.89
CA LEU A 215 -23.83 -17.56 8.17
C LEU A 215 -25.21 -16.92 8.01
N ASN A 216 -26.25 -17.60 8.52
CA ASN A 216 -27.58 -17.03 8.66
C ASN A 216 -27.59 -15.93 9.76
N GLN A 217 -28.70 -15.20 9.94
CA GLN A 217 -28.79 -14.08 10.88
C GLN A 217 -28.41 -14.47 12.32
N ALA A 218 -28.88 -15.63 12.80
CA ALA A 218 -28.57 -16.08 14.17
C ALA A 218 -27.09 -16.43 14.35
N GLU A 219 -26.48 -17.05 13.34
CA GLU A 219 -25.07 -17.40 13.30
C GLU A 219 -24.18 -16.16 13.19
N ARG A 220 -24.57 -15.18 12.36
CA ARG A 220 -23.86 -13.89 12.28
C ARG A 220 -23.89 -13.16 13.62
N ARG A 221 -25.04 -13.16 14.34
CA ARG A 221 -25.12 -12.59 15.69
C ARG A 221 -24.16 -13.27 16.66
N ALA A 222 -24.12 -14.62 16.65
CA ALA A 222 -23.19 -15.38 17.49
C ALA A 222 -21.71 -15.08 17.15
N ALA A 223 -21.38 -15.00 15.87
CA ALA A 223 -20.04 -14.65 15.41
C ALA A 223 -19.65 -13.23 15.84
N ARG A 224 -20.56 -12.23 15.70
CA ARG A 224 -20.34 -10.84 16.17
C ARG A 224 -20.12 -10.77 17.68
N GLU A 225 -20.88 -11.52 18.47
CA GLU A 225 -20.69 -11.60 19.92
C GLU A 225 -19.32 -12.17 20.29
N SER A 226 -18.86 -13.20 19.57
CA SER A 226 -17.52 -13.77 19.77
C SER A 226 -16.44 -12.74 19.44
N LEU A 227 -16.55 -12.04 18.30
CA LEU A 227 -15.61 -10.98 17.92
C LEU A 227 -15.55 -9.85 18.96
N LYS A 228 -16.70 -9.47 19.54
CA LYS A 228 -16.75 -8.44 20.61
C LYS A 228 -16.09 -8.94 21.90
N LYS A 229 -16.27 -10.22 22.27
CA LYS A 229 -15.60 -10.82 23.43
C LYS A 229 -14.09 -10.90 23.23
N ASP A 230 -13.64 -11.29 22.04
CA ASP A 230 -12.22 -11.34 21.71
C ASP A 230 -11.59 -9.93 21.79
N LYS A 231 -12.23 -8.93 21.18
CA LYS A 231 -11.80 -7.52 21.28
C LYS A 231 -11.79 -7.02 22.74
N ALA A 232 -12.76 -7.43 23.56
CA ALA A 232 -12.81 -7.08 24.99
C ALA A 232 -11.71 -7.80 25.79
N ALA A 233 -11.42 -9.06 25.47
CA ALA A 233 -10.35 -9.83 26.11
C ALA A 233 -8.96 -9.29 25.76
N GLU A 234 -8.76 -8.83 24.53
CA GLU A 234 -7.54 -8.15 24.07
C GLU A 234 -7.44 -6.73 24.67
N GLY A 235 -8.55 -6.00 24.81
CA GLY A 235 -8.61 -4.64 25.36
C GLY A 235 -8.57 -4.56 26.89
N GLY A 236 -8.68 -5.70 27.59
CA GLY A 236 -8.60 -5.77 29.07
C GLY A 236 -7.17 -5.62 29.62
N ARG A 237 -6.16 -5.56 28.76
CA ARG A 237 -4.75 -5.39 29.12
C ARG A 237 -4.16 -4.01 28.80
N GLY A 238 -4.93 -3.10 28.24
CA GLY A 238 -4.53 -1.73 28.02
C GLY A 238 -5.66 -0.78 28.37
N ARG A 239 -5.47 0.10 29.35
CA ARG A 239 -6.40 1.19 29.66
C ARG A 239 -6.78 1.90 28.36
N ARG A 240 -8.08 1.90 28.02
CA ARG A 240 -8.63 2.76 26.97
C ARG A 240 -8.32 4.22 27.30
N GLY A 241 -7.33 4.78 26.62
CA GLY A 241 -7.31 6.22 26.37
C GLY A 241 -8.47 6.57 25.41
N PRO A 242 -9.01 7.78 25.44
CA PRO A 242 -10.12 8.17 24.58
C PRO A 242 -9.70 8.07 23.11
N GLY A 243 -10.42 7.23 22.35
CA GLY A 243 -10.53 7.20 20.91
C GLY A 243 -9.23 7.24 20.11
N PHE A 244 -8.68 6.08 19.72
CA PHE A 244 -7.75 6.02 18.61
C PHE A 244 -8.50 6.28 17.30
N GLY A 245 -8.58 7.55 16.91
CA GLY A 245 -8.68 7.92 15.51
C GLY A 245 -7.33 7.70 14.81
N PRO A 246 -7.27 7.72 13.47
CA PRO A 246 -6.01 7.69 12.76
C PRO A 246 -5.07 8.77 13.32
N PRO A 247 -3.75 8.56 13.31
CA PRO A 247 -2.78 9.52 13.85
C PRO A 247 -3.08 10.93 13.35
N PRO A 248 -2.93 11.98 14.20
CA PRO A 248 -3.06 13.36 13.74
C PRO A 248 -2.10 13.58 12.56
N GLY A 249 -2.65 13.96 11.40
CA GLY A 249 -1.88 14.07 10.14
C GLY A 249 -2.30 13.03 9.08
N PHE A 250 -2.82 11.87 9.45
CA PHE A 250 -3.65 11.02 8.60
C PHE A 250 -5.12 11.39 8.83
N GLY A 251 -5.46 12.65 8.63
CA GLY A 251 -6.81 13.15 8.73
C GLY A 251 -7.69 12.42 7.75
N GLY A 252 -8.55 11.53 8.27
CA GLY A 252 -9.59 10.92 7.47
C GLY A 252 -10.33 12.04 6.74
N ARG A 253 -10.28 12.02 5.41
CA ARG A 253 -11.08 12.95 4.59
C ARG A 253 -12.54 12.71 4.92
N GLY A 254 -13.21 13.75 5.39
CA GLY A 254 -14.58 13.74 5.90
C GLY A 254 -14.67 14.58 7.17
N GLU A 255 -14.20 15.84 7.09
CA GLU A 255 -14.31 16.80 8.22
C GLU A 255 -15.75 17.30 8.40
N GLU A 256 -16.59 17.15 7.38
CA GLU A 256 -18.01 17.52 7.50
C GLU A 256 -18.82 16.40 8.19
N PRO A 257 -19.83 16.76 9.01
CA PRO A 257 -20.77 15.81 9.56
C PRO A 257 -21.43 15.01 8.44
N VAL A 258 -21.58 13.69 8.64
CA VAL A 258 -22.29 12.82 7.69
C VAL A 258 -23.71 13.36 7.49
N LYS A 259 -24.07 13.63 6.25
CA LYS A 259 -25.42 14.01 5.85
C LYS A 259 -26.09 12.83 5.17
N SER A 260 -27.33 12.54 5.56
CA SER A 260 -28.13 11.54 4.86
C SER A 260 -28.31 11.91 3.39
N GLY A 261 -28.24 10.92 2.52
CA GLY A 261 -28.52 11.10 1.10
C GLY A 261 -30.02 11.18 0.81
N PRO A 262 -30.40 11.61 -0.39
CA PRO A 262 -31.79 11.62 -0.79
C PRO A 262 -32.40 10.20 -0.77
N ARG A 263 -33.68 10.11 -0.41
CA ARG A 263 -34.43 8.85 -0.49
C ARG A 263 -34.85 8.62 -1.95
N LEU A 264 -34.56 7.39 -2.43
CA LEU A 264 -34.85 6.98 -3.80
C LEU A 264 -35.52 5.60 -3.80
N ALA A 265 -36.55 5.44 -4.63
CA ALA A 265 -37.14 4.13 -4.92
C ALA A 265 -36.78 3.68 -6.34
N ALA A 266 -36.92 2.40 -6.62
CA ALA A 266 -36.59 1.85 -7.94
C ALA A 266 -37.45 2.45 -9.10
N GLY A 267 -38.65 2.95 -8.79
CA GLY A 267 -39.52 3.63 -9.76
C GLY A 267 -39.09 5.05 -10.06
N ASP A 268 -38.19 5.66 -9.26
CA ASP A 268 -37.79 7.07 -9.40
C ASP A 268 -36.58 7.24 -10.33
N VAL A 269 -35.98 6.14 -10.78
CA VAL A 269 -34.74 6.15 -11.54
C VAL A 269 -34.90 5.48 -12.91
N ALA A 270 -34.10 5.90 -13.87
CA ALA A 270 -34.09 5.28 -15.19
C ALA A 270 -33.58 3.82 -15.10
N ALA A 271 -34.20 2.92 -15.83
CA ALA A 271 -33.76 1.57 -16.09
C ALA A 271 -33.22 1.48 -17.53
N TYR A 272 -32.23 0.60 -17.71
CA TYR A 272 -31.50 0.46 -18.98
C TYR A 272 -31.53 -0.99 -19.48
N PRO A 273 -32.71 -1.57 -19.75
CA PRO A 273 -32.82 -2.95 -20.21
C PRO A 273 -32.05 -3.16 -21.52
N GLY A 274 -31.29 -4.21 -21.62
CA GLY A 274 -30.49 -4.51 -22.82
C GLY A 274 -29.16 -3.77 -22.97
N LYS A 275 -28.86 -2.84 -22.07
CA LYS A 275 -27.53 -2.23 -21.98
C LYS A 275 -26.60 -3.11 -21.14
N SER A 276 -25.33 -3.25 -21.56
CA SER A 276 -24.31 -3.98 -20.79
C SER A 276 -24.14 -3.41 -19.38
N LEU A 277 -23.81 -4.26 -18.41
CA LEU A 277 -23.48 -3.84 -17.05
C LEU A 277 -22.37 -2.76 -17.03
N TYR A 278 -21.41 -2.87 -17.93
CA TYR A 278 -20.27 -1.96 -18.06
C TYR A 278 -20.43 -0.95 -19.21
N ASP A 279 -21.67 -0.60 -19.61
CA ASP A 279 -21.90 0.46 -20.60
C ASP A 279 -21.40 1.81 -20.04
N PRO A 280 -20.38 2.45 -20.67
CA PRO A 280 -19.78 3.68 -20.14
C PRO A 280 -20.64 4.93 -20.35
N SER A 281 -21.74 4.82 -21.11
CA SER A 281 -22.59 5.94 -21.46
C SER A 281 -23.74 6.22 -20.48
N ILE A 282 -23.87 5.39 -19.42
CA ILE A 282 -24.97 5.47 -18.46
C ILE A 282 -24.47 5.35 -17.02
N VAL A 283 -25.19 5.97 -16.09
CA VAL A 283 -25.07 5.71 -14.64
C VAL A 283 -26.28 4.88 -14.20
N ARG A 284 -26.07 3.60 -14.00
CA ARG A 284 -27.10 2.66 -13.53
C ARG A 284 -27.25 2.78 -12.02
N THR A 285 -28.47 2.66 -11.50
CA THR A 285 -28.72 2.66 -10.05
C THR A 285 -28.84 1.23 -9.52
N LEU A 286 -28.10 0.92 -8.47
CA LEU A 286 -28.08 -0.34 -7.75
C LEU A 286 -28.75 -0.13 -6.38
N PHE A 287 -29.82 -0.87 -6.11
CA PHE A 287 -30.53 -0.82 -4.83
C PHE A 287 -30.16 -2.03 -3.99
N LEU A 288 -29.50 -1.82 -2.86
CA LEU A 288 -29.16 -2.83 -1.86
C LEU A 288 -30.12 -2.69 -0.67
N GLU A 289 -30.83 -3.75 -0.37
CA GLU A 289 -31.74 -3.82 0.77
C GLU A 289 -31.21 -4.86 1.75
N PHE A 290 -30.69 -4.40 2.89
CA PHE A 290 -30.26 -5.26 4.00
C PHE A 290 -31.42 -5.52 4.93
N GLU A 291 -31.39 -6.71 5.54
CA GLU A 291 -32.42 -7.13 6.50
C GLU A 291 -32.39 -6.29 7.77
N ASP A 292 -31.20 -6.01 8.28
CA ASP A 292 -30.98 -5.26 9.52
C ASP A 292 -30.58 -3.80 9.21
N GLY A 293 -31.05 -2.86 10.03
CA GLY A 293 -30.74 -1.45 9.90
C GLY A 293 -29.30 -1.08 10.29
N ASP A 294 -28.61 -1.95 11.05
CA ASP A 294 -27.23 -1.79 11.49
C ASP A 294 -26.20 -2.44 10.53
N TRP A 295 -26.60 -2.63 9.27
CA TRP A 295 -25.79 -3.27 8.22
C TRP A 295 -24.36 -2.75 8.11
N GLU A 296 -24.15 -1.43 8.29
CA GLU A 296 -22.81 -0.83 8.20
C GLU A 296 -21.91 -1.32 9.34
N ALA A 297 -22.45 -1.34 10.57
CA ALA A 297 -21.74 -1.86 11.74
C ALA A 297 -21.53 -3.37 11.63
N GLU A 298 -22.50 -4.12 11.08
CA GLU A 298 -22.36 -5.55 10.84
C GLU A 298 -21.24 -5.85 9.85
N MET A 299 -21.23 -5.19 8.69
CA MET A 299 -20.13 -5.32 7.71
C MET A 299 -18.78 -4.88 8.28
N ALA A 300 -18.75 -3.87 9.16
CA ALA A 300 -17.52 -3.42 9.81
C ALA A 300 -17.01 -4.46 10.83
N ASP A 301 -17.89 -5.13 11.58
CA ASP A 301 -17.50 -6.23 12.47
C ASP A 301 -16.90 -7.41 11.70
N PHE A 302 -17.41 -7.70 10.49
CA PHE A 302 -16.93 -8.76 9.61
C PHE A 302 -15.84 -8.34 8.62
N ASN A 303 -15.34 -7.12 8.71
CA ASN A 303 -14.23 -6.72 7.84
C ASN A 303 -13.01 -7.65 8.05
N ARG A 304 -12.43 -8.14 6.97
CA ARG A 304 -11.32 -9.11 6.93
C ARG A 304 -11.66 -10.48 7.54
N THR A 305 -12.89 -10.88 7.39
CA THR A 305 -13.34 -12.26 7.64
C THR A 305 -13.88 -12.86 6.33
N ASP A 306 -14.20 -14.14 6.34
CA ASP A 306 -14.88 -14.83 5.23
C ASP A 306 -16.42 -14.73 5.29
N VAL A 307 -16.95 -13.79 6.08
CA VAL A 307 -18.38 -13.58 6.22
C VAL A 307 -18.85 -12.44 5.32
N GLU A 308 -19.83 -12.74 4.47
CA GLU A 308 -20.59 -11.76 3.71
C GLU A 308 -21.96 -11.53 4.34
N VAL A 309 -22.43 -10.27 4.32
CA VAL A 309 -23.76 -9.91 4.86
C VAL A 309 -24.79 -10.02 3.74
N PRO A 310 -25.85 -10.85 3.90
CA PRO A 310 -26.87 -11.02 2.89
C PRO A 310 -27.67 -9.74 2.64
N ALA A 311 -27.99 -9.49 1.38
CA ALA A 311 -28.86 -8.40 0.94
C ALA A 311 -29.72 -8.82 -0.25
N VAL A 312 -30.67 -7.97 -0.61
CA VAL A 312 -31.37 -8.04 -1.89
C VAL A 312 -30.87 -6.93 -2.78
N LEU A 313 -30.42 -7.26 -3.98
CA LEU A 313 -30.00 -6.27 -4.98
C LEU A 313 -31.08 -6.11 -6.04
N THR A 314 -31.46 -4.87 -6.34
CA THR A 314 -32.34 -4.55 -7.48
C THR A 314 -31.56 -3.73 -8.51
N ILE A 315 -31.53 -4.19 -9.76
CA ILE A 315 -30.89 -3.54 -10.91
C ILE A 315 -31.89 -3.51 -12.08
N ASP A 316 -32.15 -2.35 -12.65
CA ASP A 316 -33.05 -2.17 -13.80
C ASP A 316 -34.43 -2.85 -13.59
N GLY A 317 -34.98 -2.77 -12.37
CA GLY A 317 -36.19 -3.45 -11.95
C GLY A 317 -36.09 -4.97 -11.71
N ARG A 318 -34.96 -5.59 -12.02
CA ARG A 318 -34.71 -7.01 -11.75
C ARG A 318 -34.24 -7.17 -10.31
N ARG A 319 -34.97 -7.95 -9.53
CA ARG A 319 -34.66 -8.26 -8.13
C ARG A 319 -33.79 -9.52 -8.04
N LEU A 320 -32.67 -9.45 -7.35
CA LEU A 320 -31.69 -10.50 -7.12
C LEU A 320 -31.58 -10.74 -5.60
N PRO A 321 -32.32 -11.69 -5.02
CA PRO A 321 -32.28 -11.95 -3.60
C PRO A 321 -31.03 -12.72 -3.20
N GLY A 322 -30.61 -12.57 -1.95
CA GLY A 322 -29.52 -13.36 -1.37
C GLY A 322 -28.17 -13.09 -2.03
N VAL A 323 -27.88 -11.83 -2.36
CA VAL A 323 -26.51 -11.42 -2.68
C VAL A 323 -25.70 -11.26 -1.40
N GLY A 324 -24.41 -11.57 -1.43
CA GLY A 324 -23.49 -11.33 -0.33
C GLY A 324 -22.78 -9.98 -0.49
N VAL A 325 -22.65 -9.22 0.59
CA VAL A 325 -21.99 -7.91 0.56
C VAL A 325 -20.93 -7.83 1.66
N HIS A 326 -19.75 -7.32 1.34
CA HIS A 326 -18.73 -6.98 2.32
C HIS A 326 -17.96 -5.72 1.94
N PHE A 327 -17.33 -5.05 2.91
CA PHE A 327 -16.40 -3.97 2.65
C PHE A 327 -15.12 -4.51 2.05
N ARG A 328 -14.57 -3.77 1.08
CA ARG A 328 -13.29 -4.07 0.44
C ARG A 328 -12.32 -2.90 0.57
N GLY A 329 -11.07 -3.16 0.23
CA GLY A 329 -9.97 -2.20 0.27
C GLY A 329 -9.20 -2.28 1.58
N MET A 330 -8.01 -1.72 1.60
CA MET A 330 -7.16 -1.59 2.77
C MET A 330 -7.12 -0.12 3.20
N SER A 331 -6.30 0.74 2.58
CA SER A 331 -6.25 2.17 2.86
C SER A 331 -7.61 2.83 2.68
N SER A 332 -8.31 2.54 1.59
CA SER A 332 -9.65 3.03 1.27
C SER A 332 -10.76 2.61 2.24
N TYR A 333 -10.48 1.64 3.13
CA TYR A 333 -11.35 1.27 4.24
C TYR A 333 -10.94 1.93 5.55
N PHE A 334 -9.66 1.78 5.96
CA PHE A 334 -9.20 2.22 7.29
C PHE A 334 -9.11 3.74 7.45
N THR A 335 -8.86 4.47 6.37
CA THR A 335 -8.80 5.93 6.40
C THR A 335 -10.17 6.59 6.26
N VAL A 336 -11.23 5.82 5.96
CA VAL A 336 -12.60 6.32 5.80
C VAL A 336 -13.42 6.05 7.06
N ARG A 337 -13.98 7.13 7.64
CA ARG A 337 -14.79 7.06 8.86
C ARG A 337 -16.12 6.36 8.60
N GLU A 338 -16.70 5.79 9.68
CA GLU A 338 -18.06 5.28 9.68
C GLU A 338 -19.07 6.34 9.20
N GLY A 339 -20.08 5.91 8.48
CA GLY A 339 -21.05 6.77 7.85
C GLY A 339 -20.59 7.41 6.53
N HIS A 340 -19.31 7.34 6.19
CA HIS A 340 -18.77 7.76 4.90
C HIS A 340 -18.68 6.59 3.91
N LYS A 341 -18.59 6.93 2.63
CA LYS A 341 -18.60 5.98 1.52
C LYS A 341 -17.35 5.08 1.53
N ARG A 342 -17.52 3.80 1.83
CA ARG A 342 -16.51 2.74 1.71
C ARG A 342 -16.73 1.91 0.46
N SER A 343 -15.69 1.30 -0.07
CA SER A 343 -15.78 0.40 -1.23
C SER A 343 -16.48 -0.90 -0.85
N LEU A 344 -17.31 -1.43 -1.77
CA LEU A 344 -18.10 -2.63 -1.58
C LEU A 344 -17.70 -3.72 -2.58
N ASN A 345 -17.78 -4.97 -2.15
CA ASN A 345 -17.86 -6.13 -3.02
C ASN A 345 -19.25 -6.73 -2.88
N VAL A 346 -19.89 -7.08 -4.00
CA VAL A 346 -21.22 -7.70 -4.02
C VAL A 346 -21.13 -9.00 -4.82
N SER A 347 -21.30 -10.13 -4.11
CA SER A 347 -21.34 -11.47 -4.67
C SER A 347 -22.79 -11.82 -5.06
N LEU A 348 -23.09 -11.77 -6.36
CA LEU A 348 -24.46 -12.03 -6.84
C LEU A 348 -24.87 -13.49 -6.64
N ASP A 349 -23.93 -14.39 -6.72
CA ASP A 349 -24.12 -15.84 -6.59
C ASP A 349 -23.95 -16.37 -5.15
N PHE A 350 -24.03 -15.49 -4.14
CA PHE A 350 -23.79 -15.86 -2.75
C PHE A 350 -24.74 -16.96 -2.24
N VAL A 351 -26.04 -16.82 -2.42
CA VAL A 351 -27.02 -17.85 -2.03
C VAL A 351 -27.37 -18.73 -3.23
N ASN A 352 -27.62 -18.16 -4.39
CA ASN A 352 -27.94 -18.90 -5.61
C ASN A 352 -26.73 -18.88 -6.55
N LEU A 353 -26.00 -19.97 -6.62
CA LEU A 353 -24.76 -20.12 -7.39
C LEU A 353 -24.91 -19.84 -8.90
N ASP A 354 -26.13 -19.90 -9.44
CA ASP A 354 -26.42 -19.59 -10.85
C ASP A 354 -26.82 -18.12 -11.05
N GLN A 355 -27.00 -17.36 -9.97
CA GLN A 355 -27.44 -15.97 -10.05
C GLN A 355 -26.34 -15.09 -10.62
N LYS A 356 -26.70 -14.29 -11.59
CA LYS A 356 -25.82 -13.38 -12.30
C LYS A 356 -26.61 -12.23 -12.93
N PHE A 357 -25.92 -11.13 -13.20
CA PHE A 357 -26.46 -10.02 -13.99
C PHE A 357 -25.55 -9.79 -15.19
N ASP A 358 -26.09 -9.84 -16.42
CA ASP A 358 -25.34 -9.73 -17.68
C ASP A 358 -24.15 -10.69 -17.78
N GLY A 359 -24.27 -11.88 -17.14
CA GLY A 359 -23.24 -12.89 -17.09
C GLY A 359 -22.18 -12.71 -16.00
N TYR A 360 -22.19 -11.58 -15.30
CA TYR A 360 -21.27 -11.28 -14.18
C TYR A 360 -21.85 -11.75 -12.86
N LYS A 361 -20.97 -12.24 -11.97
CA LYS A 361 -21.31 -12.78 -10.65
C LYS A 361 -20.85 -11.89 -9.51
N THR A 362 -19.98 -10.91 -9.77
CA THR A 362 -19.40 -10.04 -8.75
C THR A 362 -19.38 -8.59 -9.25
N LEU A 363 -19.73 -7.67 -8.35
CA LEU A 363 -19.57 -6.23 -8.56
C LEU A 363 -18.52 -5.69 -7.58
N ASN A 364 -17.55 -4.94 -8.10
CA ASN A 364 -16.58 -4.21 -7.28
C ASN A 364 -16.89 -2.73 -7.35
N LEU A 365 -17.41 -2.18 -6.26
CA LEU A 365 -17.88 -0.81 -6.17
C LEU A 365 -16.87 0.02 -5.39
N LEU A 366 -16.10 0.88 -6.09
CA LEU A 366 -15.01 1.67 -5.53
C LEU A 366 -15.48 3.05 -5.11
N ASN A 367 -15.03 3.53 -3.97
CA ASN A 367 -15.44 4.79 -3.36
C ASN A 367 -14.68 6.04 -3.87
N SER A 368 -13.83 5.90 -4.88
CA SER A 368 -12.94 6.96 -5.40
C SER A 368 -12.05 7.61 -4.33
N HIS A 369 -11.53 6.75 -3.43
CA HIS A 369 -10.58 7.18 -2.41
C HIS A 369 -9.33 7.78 -3.07
N GLU A 370 -8.87 8.95 -2.60
CA GLU A 370 -7.74 9.71 -3.13
C GLU A 370 -7.83 10.17 -4.60
N ASP A 371 -8.98 9.97 -5.26
CA ASP A 371 -9.25 10.43 -6.62
C ASP A 371 -10.31 11.55 -6.63
N PRO A 372 -9.93 12.83 -6.57
CA PRO A 372 -10.90 13.93 -6.64
C PRO A 372 -11.60 14.06 -7.99
N SER A 373 -11.03 13.48 -9.05
CA SER A 373 -11.66 13.46 -10.37
C SER A 373 -12.74 12.40 -10.52
N PHE A 374 -12.73 11.37 -9.66
CA PHE A 374 -13.51 10.14 -9.79
C PHE A 374 -13.19 9.33 -11.06
N LEU A 375 -12.28 9.80 -11.93
CA LEU A 375 -12.06 9.26 -13.26
C LEU A 375 -10.84 8.35 -13.39
N HIS A 376 -9.92 8.34 -12.41
CA HIS A 376 -8.64 7.62 -12.55
C HIS A 376 -8.83 6.17 -12.99
N THR A 377 -9.67 5.44 -12.26
CA THR A 377 -9.91 4.00 -12.54
C THR A 377 -10.56 3.79 -13.91
N VAL A 378 -11.56 4.59 -14.28
CA VAL A 378 -12.26 4.40 -15.57
C VAL A 378 -11.39 4.81 -16.75
N LEU A 379 -10.64 5.90 -16.63
CA LEU A 379 -9.71 6.35 -17.68
C LEU A 379 -8.54 5.38 -17.87
N TYR A 380 -7.95 4.90 -16.77
CA TYR A 380 -6.90 3.90 -16.87
C TYR A 380 -7.41 2.62 -17.55
N SER A 381 -8.57 2.13 -17.12
CA SER A 381 -9.23 0.97 -17.72
C SER A 381 -9.44 1.14 -19.23
N GLU A 382 -9.97 2.28 -19.65
CA GLU A 382 -10.25 2.57 -21.06
C GLU A 382 -8.98 2.64 -21.90
N ILE A 383 -7.95 3.32 -21.39
CA ILE A 383 -6.63 3.40 -22.04
C ILE A 383 -5.98 2.01 -22.10
N ALA A 384 -5.90 1.31 -20.97
CA ALA A 384 -5.23 0.02 -20.88
C ALA A 384 -5.83 -1.02 -21.82
N ARG A 385 -7.15 -1.07 -21.92
CA ARG A 385 -7.90 -2.00 -22.79
C ARG A 385 -7.64 -1.79 -24.28
N THR A 386 -7.03 -0.69 -24.68
CA THR A 386 -6.56 -0.47 -26.03
C THR A 386 -5.31 -1.29 -26.36
N TYR A 387 -4.52 -1.66 -25.34
CA TYR A 387 -3.19 -2.25 -25.52
C TYR A 387 -3.06 -3.67 -24.96
N LEU A 388 -3.81 -3.99 -23.90
CA LEU A 388 -3.76 -5.31 -23.25
C LEU A 388 -5.10 -5.66 -22.59
N PRO A 389 -5.34 -6.93 -22.23
CA PRO A 389 -6.45 -7.33 -21.40
C PRO A 389 -6.47 -6.59 -20.06
N ALA A 390 -7.50 -5.77 -19.83
CA ALA A 390 -7.70 -5.03 -18.59
C ALA A 390 -9.18 -5.03 -18.18
N PRO A 391 -9.51 -4.91 -16.86
CA PRO A 391 -10.88 -4.89 -16.39
C PRO A 391 -11.68 -3.74 -16.98
N LYS A 392 -12.93 -3.98 -17.35
CA LYS A 392 -13.89 -2.93 -17.69
C LYS A 392 -14.20 -2.11 -16.45
N ALA A 393 -14.44 -0.82 -16.63
CA ALA A 393 -14.91 0.06 -15.56
C ALA A 393 -15.94 1.07 -16.08
N ASN A 394 -16.93 1.39 -15.24
CA ASN A 394 -17.92 2.43 -15.46
C ASN A 394 -18.42 2.98 -14.12
N PHE A 395 -19.45 3.82 -14.14
CA PHE A 395 -20.06 4.39 -12.95
C PHE A 395 -21.42 3.78 -12.66
N VAL A 396 -21.71 3.66 -11.34
CA VAL A 396 -23.03 3.29 -10.85
C VAL A 396 -23.40 4.17 -9.65
N ARG A 397 -24.69 4.44 -9.47
CA ARG A 397 -25.23 5.00 -8.23
C ARG A 397 -25.61 3.85 -7.30
N VAL A 398 -25.29 3.94 -6.01
CA VAL A 398 -25.68 2.96 -5.01
C VAL A 398 -26.72 3.56 -4.06
N VAL A 399 -27.80 2.84 -3.84
CA VAL A 399 -28.86 3.16 -2.87
C VAL A 399 -28.92 2.03 -1.86
N ILE A 400 -28.79 2.34 -0.57
CA ILE A 400 -28.82 1.34 0.51
C ILE A 400 -30.01 1.62 1.41
N ASN A 401 -30.88 0.64 1.59
CA ASN A 401 -32.12 0.76 2.38
C ASN A 401 -32.93 2.01 2.04
N GLY A 402 -33.00 2.32 0.74
CA GLY A 402 -33.74 3.47 0.20
C GLY A 402 -33.01 4.83 0.30
N GLU A 403 -31.81 4.90 0.85
CA GLU A 403 -30.98 6.11 0.92
C GLU A 403 -29.86 6.07 -0.11
N SER A 404 -29.66 7.16 -0.86
CA SER A 404 -28.56 7.26 -1.82
C SER A 404 -27.22 7.36 -1.11
N TRP A 405 -26.31 6.45 -1.42
CA TRP A 405 -24.90 6.46 -0.99
C TRP A 405 -23.97 7.06 -2.04
N GLY A 406 -24.55 7.58 -3.14
CA GLY A 406 -23.85 8.33 -4.17
C GLY A 406 -23.20 7.47 -5.24
N LEU A 407 -22.21 8.06 -5.91
CA LEU A 407 -21.55 7.53 -7.09
C LEU A 407 -20.40 6.59 -6.71
N TYR A 408 -20.31 5.43 -7.36
CA TYR A 408 -19.21 4.47 -7.23
C TYR A 408 -18.62 4.12 -8.60
N GLY A 409 -17.32 3.91 -8.66
CA GLY A 409 -16.70 3.24 -9.79
C GLY A 409 -16.99 1.74 -9.71
N ASN A 410 -17.57 1.16 -10.77
CA ASN A 410 -17.86 -0.26 -10.87
C ASN A 410 -16.81 -0.93 -11.74
N VAL A 411 -15.99 -1.83 -11.19
CA VAL A 411 -14.85 -2.46 -11.85
C VAL A 411 -15.06 -3.95 -12.00
N GLN A 412 -14.83 -4.45 -13.21
CA GLN A 412 -14.95 -5.87 -13.55
C GLN A 412 -14.04 -6.73 -12.68
N GLN A 413 -14.61 -7.81 -12.12
CA GLN A 413 -13.87 -8.81 -11.39
C GLN A 413 -12.94 -9.59 -12.32
N PHE A 414 -11.73 -9.86 -11.87
CA PHE A 414 -10.79 -10.75 -12.53
C PHE A 414 -11.19 -12.21 -12.26
N ASP A 415 -12.19 -12.69 -12.99
CA ASP A 415 -12.81 -14.00 -12.84
C ASP A 415 -12.87 -14.77 -14.17
N LYS A 416 -13.62 -15.86 -14.21
CA LYS A 416 -13.83 -16.66 -15.42
C LYS A 416 -14.49 -15.87 -16.54
N LYS A 417 -15.41 -14.95 -16.23
CA LYS A 417 -16.06 -14.11 -17.23
C LYS A 417 -15.06 -13.14 -17.88
N PHE A 418 -14.15 -12.57 -17.09
CA PHE A 418 -13.05 -11.78 -17.62
C PHE A 418 -12.15 -12.62 -18.57
N LEU A 419 -11.82 -13.85 -18.17
CA LEU A 419 -11.01 -14.74 -19.01
C LEU A 419 -11.72 -15.07 -20.33
N ALA A 420 -13.02 -15.43 -20.28
CA ALA A 420 -13.80 -15.71 -21.47
C ALA A 420 -13.83 -14.53 -22.44
N GLU A 421 -13.95 -13.30 -21.93
CA GLU A 421 -14.03 -12.09 -22.75
C GLU A 421 -12.69 -11.67 -23.37
N ASN A 422 -11.59 -11.92 -22.68
CA ASN A 422 -10.27 -11.43 -23.12
C ASN A 422 -9.36 -12.50 -23.71
N PHE A 423 -9.55 -13.77 -23.30
CA PHE A 423 -8.70 -14.88 -23.72
C PHE A 423 -9.48 -16.03 -24.42
N GLY A 424 -10.81 -15.90 -24.54
CA GLY A 424 -11.65 -16.90 -25.21
C GLY A 424 -11.79 -18.22 -24.44
N THR A 425 -11.44 -18.28 -23.16
CA THR A 425 -11.51 -19.44 -22.30
C THR A 425 -11.81 -19.06 -20.86
N GLU A 426 -12.43 -19.98 -20.10
CA GLU A 426 -12.63 -19.83 -18.65
C GLU A 426 -11.57 -20.59 -17.83
N ASP A 427 -10.71 -21.36 -18.52
CA ASP A 427 -9.72 -22.23 -17.91
C ASP A 427 -8.39 -21.50 -17.67
N GLY A 428 -7.54 -22.11 -16.84
CA GLY A 428 -6.23 -21.59 -16.46
C GLY A 428 -6.14 -21.20 -15.00
N ALA A 429 -4.94 -20.83 -14.59
CA ALA A 429 -4.68 -20.42 -13.21
C ALA A 429 -4.60 -18.90 -13.09
N ARG A 430 -5.11 -18.38 -11.98
CA ARG A 430 -5.16 -16.94 -11.68
C ARG A 430 -4.60 -16.65 -10.30
N TRP A 431 -3.77 -15.64 -10.21
CA TRP A 431 -3.30 -15.08 -8.95
C TRP A 431 -3.57 -13.58 -8.89
N LYS A 432 -3.91 -13.11 -7.71
CA LYS A 432 -3.85 -11.70 -7.36
C LYS A 432 -2.54 -11.44 -6.61
N VAL A 433 -1.87 -10.35 -6.93
CA VAL A 433 -0.76 -9.80 -6.16
C VAL A 433 -1.30 -8.60 -5.40
N PRO A 434 -1.70 -8.80 -4.13
CA PRO A 434 -2.35 -7.75 -3.35
C PRO A 434 -1.35 -6.65 -2.99
N GLY A 435 -1.87 -5.45 -2.77
CA GLY A 435 -1.11 -4.36 -2.17
C GLY A 435 -0.47 -4.83 -0.86
N ASN A 436 0.85 -4.76 -0.77
CA ASN A 436 1.62 -5.16 0.40
C ASN A 436 2.59 -4.04 0.77
N PRO A 437 2.60 -3.57 2.04
CA PRO A 437 3.60 -2.62 2.51
C PRO A 437 5.05 -3.08 2.33
N GLY A 438 5.29 -4.41 2.31
CA GLY A 438 6.60 -5.01 2.03
C GLY A 438 7.05 -4.88 0.57
N ALA A 439 6.13 -4.54 -0.36
CA ALA A 439 6.41 -4.26 -1.76
C ALA A 439 7.32 -5.32 -2.43
N ASP A 440 7.00 -6.61 -2.30
CA ASP A 440 7.87 -7.70 -2.71
C ASP A 440 7.21 -8.80 -3.59
N GLY A 441 6.07 -8.50 -4.19
CA GLY A 441 5.35 -9.37 -5.12
C GLY A 441 5.83 -9.30 -6.58
N GLY A 442 7.06 -8.85 -6.85
CA GLY A 442 7.54 -8.48 -8.19
C GLY A 442 8.08 -9.64 -9.04
N LEU A 443 7.69 -10.88 -8.82
CA LEU A 443 8.16 -12.07 -9.55
C LEU A 443 9.64 -12.41 -9.30
N ARG A 444 10.17 -12.09 -8.12
CA ARG A 444 11.52 -12.46 -7.70
C ARG A 444 11.62 -13.96 -7.43
N TYR A 445 12.74 -14.58 -7.79
CA TYR A 445 13.00 -15.97 -7.42
C TYR A 445 13.37 -16.07 -5.93
N LEU A 446 12.62 -16.85 -5.18
CA LEU A 446 12.75 -17.02 -3.73
C LEU A 446 13.14 -18.46 -3.34
N GLY A 447 13.71 -19.24 -4.29
CA GLY A 447 13.98 -20.65 -4.13
C GLY A 447 12.80 -21.54 -4.53
N GLU A 448 12.94 -22.85 -4.34
CA GLU A 448 11.96 -23.87 -4.78
C GLU A 448 10.79 -24.07 -3.80
N GLU A 449 10.87 -23.50 -2.59
CA GLU A 449 9.88 -23.65 -1.55
C GLU A 449 8.61 -22.85 -1.90
N LEU A 450 7.44 -23.48 -1.75
CA LEU A 450 6.16 -22.86 -2.09
C LEU A 450 5.74 -21.74 -1.11
N GLY A 451 6.05 -21.90 0.17
CA GLY A 451 5.59 -20.99 1.24
C GLY A 451 5.85 -19.50 0.96
N PRO A 452 7.08 -19.08 0.58
CA PRO A 452 7.38 -17.70 0.25
C PRO A 452 6.52 -17.10 -0.87
N TYR A 453 6.07 -17.92 -1.83
CA TYR A 453 5.19 -17.48 -2.91
C TYR A 453 3.73 -17.37 -2.48
N GLU A 454 3.22 -18.30 -1.66
CA GLU A 454 1.86 -18.23 -1.11
C GLU A 454 1.65 -17.01 -0.18
N GLU A 455 2.71 -16.45 0.36
CA GLU A 455 2.65 -15.21 1.14
C GLU A 455 2.46 -13.96 0.27
N ARG A 456 2.85 -14.01 -1.00
CA ARG A 456 2.90 -12.88 -1.94
C ARG A 456 1.84 -12.93 -3.04
N PHE A 457 1.48 -14.15 -3.43
CA PHE A 457 0.57 -14.42 -4.54
C PHE A 457 -0.68 -15.15 -4.04
N GLU A 458 -1.83 -14.50 -4.15
CA GLU A 458 -3.09 -15.09 -3.73
C GLU A 458 -3.73 -15.88 -4.88
N LEU A 459 -3.73 -17.20 -4.79
CA LEU A 459 -4.35 -18.05 -5.79
C LEU A 459 -5.88 -17.87 -5.82
N LYS A 460 -6.41 -17.44 -6.95
CA LYS A 460 -7.85 -17.24 -7.21
C LYS A 460 -8.51 -18.38 -8.00
N SER A 461 -7.73 -19.37 -8.42
CA SER A 461 -8.24 -20.60 -9.05
C SER A 461 -8.40 -21.72 -8.02
N SER A 462 -9.04 -22.82 -8.42
CA SER A 462 -9.15 -24.01 -7.60
C SER A 462 -7.77 -24.53 -7.18
N LYS A 463 -7.55 -24.71 -5.88
CA LYS A 463 -6.31 -25.30 -5.33
C LYS A 463 -6.05 -26.70 -5.89
N ALA A 464 -7.10 -27.51 -6.10
CA ALA A 464 -7.00 -28.83 -6.67
C ALA A 464 -6.55 -28.79 -8.13
N SER A 465 -7.11 -27.88 -8.94
CA SER A 465 -6.70 -27.67 -10.33
C SER A 465 -5.26 -27.17 -10.41
N ALA A 466 -4.90 -26.16 -9.61
CA ALA A 466 -3.56 -25.60 -9.59
C ALA A 466 -2.50 -26.65 -9.22
N ARG A 467 -2.81 -27.54 -8.26
CA ARG A 467 -1.93 -28.66 -7.91
C ARG A 467 -1.80 -29.66 -9.05
N LYS A 468 -2.94 -30.07 -9.67
CA LYS A 468 -2.96 -31.01 -10.78
C LYS A 468 -2.18 -30.50 -11.98
N ASN A 469 -2.32 -29.23 -12.29
CA ASN A 469 -1.69 -28.59 -13.46
C ASN A 469 -0.26 -28.12 -13.18
N GLY A 470 0.22 -28.22 -11.97
CA GLY A 470 1.56 -27.73 -11.57
C GLY A 470 1.70 -26.21 -11.68
N ASP A 471 0.61 -25.46 -11.47
CA ASP A 471 0.58 -24.01 -11.72
C ASP A 471 1.54 -23.23 -10.82
N TRP A 472 1.65 -23.62 -9.55
CA TRP A 472 2.64 -23.00 -8.63
C TRP A 472 4.08 -23.25 -9.07
N LYS A 473 4.36 -24.49 -9.53
CA LYS A 473 5.69 -24.86 -10.04
C LYS A 473 6.05 -24.04 -11.28
N ALA A 474 5.05 -23.82 -12.15
CA ALA A 474 5.23 -22.97 -13.33
C ALA A 474 5.47 -21.50 -12.95
N LEU A 475 4.81 -20.94 -11.91
CA LEU A 475 5.04 -19.60 -11.42
C LEU A 475 6.46 -19.45 -10.84
N ILE A 476 6.91 -20.44 -10.05
CA ILE A 476 8.28 -20.47 -9.50
C ILE A 476 9.29 -20.54 -10.65
N GLU A 477 9.04 -21.35 -11.67
CA GLU A 477 9.88 -21.44 -12.86
C GLU A 477 9.95 -20.12 -13.63
N LEU A 478 8.82 -19.41 -13.81
CA LEU A 478 8.84 -18.06 -14.39
C LEU A 478 9.76 -17.11 -13.61
N CYS A 479 9.65 -17.12 -12.28
CA CYS A 479 10.50 -16.30 -11.41
C CYS A 479 11.98 -16.69 -11.56
N ARG A 480 12.28 -17.99 -11.60
CA ARG A 480 13.65 -18.50 -11.77
C ARG A 480 14.24 -18.10 -13.13
N VAL A 481 13.48 -18.27 -14.21
CA VAL A 481 13.93 -17.89 -15.56
C VAL A 481 14.20 -16.38 -15.63
N LEU A 482 13.34 -15.54 -15.04
CA LEU A 482 13.55 -14.11 -14.96
C LEU A 482 14.84 -13.74 -14.22
N ASP A 483 15.13 -14.43 -13.13
CA ASP A 483 16.24 -14.07 -12.25
C ASP A 483 17.59 -14.60 -12.75
N GLU A 484 17.64 -15.87 -13.17
CA GLU A 484 18.88 -16.59 -13.46
C GLU A 484 19.33 -16.53 -14.92
N THR A 485 18.42 -16.21 -15.88
CA THR A 485 18.77 -16.24 -17.30
C THR A 485 19.56 -15.01 -17.73
N PRO A 486 20.70 -15.15 -18.40
CA PRO A 486 21.46 -14.04 -18.96
C PRO A 486 20.65 -13.21 -19.96
N ALA A 487 20.90 -11.89 -20.02
CA ALA A 487 20.13 -10.95 -20.82
C ALA A 487 20.13 -11.27 -22.33
N ASP A 488 21.19 -11.84 -22.85
CA ASP A 488 21.33 -12.21 -24.27
C ASP A 488 20.45 -13.39 -24.69
N THR A 489 20.02 -14.22 -23.76
CA THR A 489 19.16 -15.39 -23.99
C THR A 489 17.78 -15.28 -23.34
N LEU A 490 17.56 -14.22 -22.54
CA LEU A 490 16.35 -14.08 -21.73
C LEU A 490 15.06 -14.02 -22.56
N GLU A 491 15.03 -13.25 -23.66
CA GLU A 491 13.83 -13.14 -24.49
C GLU A 491 13.43 -14.53 -25.06
N ALA A 492 14.38 -15.29 -25.55
CA ALA A 492 14.12 -16.63 -26.07
C ALA A 492 13.65 -17.63 -24.99
N ALA A 493 14.18 -17.50 -23.77
CA ALA A 493 13.77 -18.33 -22.63
C ALA A 493 12.36 -17.98 -22.13
N LEU A 494 11.97 -16.72 -22.17
CA LEU A 494 10.66 -16.24 -21.73
C LEU A 494 9.56 -16.44 -22.76
N ASP A 495 9.86 -16.38 -24.07
CA ASP A 495 8.83 -16.42 -25.12
C ASP A 495 7.83 -17.61 -25.00
N PRO A 496 8.24 -18.82 -24.65
CA PRO A 496 7.30 -19.93 -24.47
C PRO A 496 6.41 -19.82 -23.21
N ILE A 497 6.85 -19.08 -22.18
CA ILE A 497 6.21 -19.08 -20.86
C ILE A 497 5.58 -17.75 -20.46
N LEU A 498 5.96 -16.64 -21.08
CA LEU A 498 5.45 -15.29 -20.78
C LEU A 498 4.98 -14.60 -22.06
N ASP A 499 3.85 -13.92 -21.99
CA ASP A 499 3.48 -12.91 -22.99
C ASP A 499 4.38 -11.68 -22.79
N VAL A 500 5.56 -11.73 -23.43
CA VAL A 500 6.60 -10.70 -23.25
C VAL A 500 6.11 -9.32 -23.71
N ASP A 501 5.39 -9.26 -24.85
CA ASP A 501 4.91 -7.97 -25.35
C ASP A 501 3.80 -7.40 -24.47
N GLY A 502 2.86 -8.24 -23.99
CA GLY A 502 1.86 -7.86 -22.99
C GLY A 502 2.48 -7.38 -21.68
N ALA A 503 3.58 -8.02 -21.22
CA ALA A 503 4.34 -7.57 -20.06
C ALA A 503 4.99 -6.18 -20.27
N LEU A 504 5.53 -5.92 -21.46
CA LEU A 504 6.10 -4.61 -21.81
C LEU A 504 5.01 -3.51 -21.87
N TRP A 505 3.82 -3.82 -22.40
CA TRP A 505 2.68 -2.90 -22.38
C TRP A 505 2.21 -2.61 -20.94
N PHE A 506 2.12 -3.64 -20.09
CA PHE A 506 1.79 -3.50 -18.69
C PHE A 506 2.75 -2.53 -17.98
N LEU A 507 4.06 -2.72 -18.12
CA LEU A 507 5.08 -1.85 -17.55
C LEU A 507 5.06 -0.44 -18.15
N ALA A 508 4.77 -0.30 -19.45
CA ALA A 508 4.69 0.98 -20.13
C ALA A 508 3.48 1.81 -19.65
N LEU A 509 2.31 1.18 -19.46
CA LEU A 509 1.12 1.82 -18.92
C LEU A 509 1.34 2.29 -17.49
N ASP A 510 1.90 1.43 -16.65
CA ASP A 510 2.17 1.70 -15.23
C ASP A 510 3.04 2.97 -15.05
N ILE A 511 4.07 3.11 -15.90
CA ILE A 511 4.97 4.26 -15.89
C ILE A 511 4.37 5.47 -16.62
N ALA A 512 3.77 5.30 -17.81
CA ALA A 512 3.28 6.43 -18.59
C ALA A 512 2.12 7.15 -17.89
N LEU A 513 1.23 6.41 -17.23
CA LEU A 513 0.09 6.92 -16.48
C LEU A 513 0.42 7.21 -15.00
N VAL A 514 1.66 6.97 -14.58
CA VAL A 514 2.16 7.21 -13.21
C VAL A 514 1.26 6.56 -12.15
N ASN A 515 1.16 5.24 -12.22
CA ASN A 515 0.42 4.49 -11.21
C ASN A 515 1.21 4.43 -9.91
N GLY A 516 0.81 5.19 -8.89
CA GLY A 516 1.52 5.34 -7.61
C GLY A 516 1.58 4.06 -6.77
N ASP A 517 0.62 3.15 -6.93
CA ASP A 517 0.55 1.85 -6.25
C ASP A 517 1.03 0.68 -7.13
N GLY A 518 1.39 0.95 -8.37
CA GLY A 518 1.68 -0.06 -9.37
C GLY A 518 2.98 -0.84 -9.16
N TYR A 519 3.29 -1.67 -10.15
CA TYR A 519 4.44 -2.58 -10.14
C TYR A 519 5.78 -1.84 -9.91
N TRP A 520 5.96 -0.67 -10.51
CA TRP A 520 7.23 0.06 -10.46
C TRP A 520 7.57 0.63 -9.08
N THR A 521 6.56 0.86 -8.21
CA THR A 521 6.73 1.41 -6.86
C THR A 521 6.69 0.34 -5.78
N ARG A 522 5.66 -0.49 -5.83
CA ARG A 522 5.31 -1.43 -4.75
C ARG A 522 5.43 -2.88 -5.15
N ALA A 523 5.77 -3.19 -6.41
CA ALA A 523 5.77 -4.57 -6.92
C ALA A 523 4.47 -5.32 -6.55
N SER A 524 3.32 -4.62 -6.61
CA SER A 524 2.00 -5.12 -6.19
C SER A 524 0.88 -4.57 -7.06
N ASP A 525 -0.36 -4.82 -6.68
CA ASP A 525 -1.58 -4.33 -7.31
C ASP A 525 -1.70 -4.68 -8.79
N TYR A 526 -1.40 -5.94 -9.10
CA TYR A 526 -1.64 -6.54 -10.40
C TYR A 526 -2.15 -7.96 -10.26
N SER A 527 -2.57 -8.54 -11.37
CA SER A 527 -3.03 -9.93 -11.44
C SER A 527 -2.22 -10.70 -12.46
N ILE A 528 -2.10 -12.01 -12.24
CA ILE A 528 -1.37 -12.94 -13.11
C ILE A 528 -2.35 -13.99 -13.60
N TYR A 529 -2.33 -14.27 -14.89
CA TYR A 529 -3.06 -15.35 -15.52
C TYR A 529 -2.10 -16.30 -16.25
N ARG A 530 -2.18 -17.59 -15.97
CA ARG A 530 -1.54 -18.63 -16.75
C ARG A 530 -2.58 -19.32 -17.60
N ASP A 531 -2.47 -19.19 -18.91
CA ASP A 531 -3.41 -19.77 -19.87
C ASP A 531 -3.26 -21.29 -19.97
N PRO A 532 -4.21 -22.01 -20.59
CA PRO A 532 -4.13 -23.47 -20.76
C PRO A 532 -2.93 -23.95 -21.61
N ARG A 533 -2.30 -23.06 -22.38
CA ARG A 533 -1.08 -23.36 -23.15
C ARG A 533 0.18 -23.20 -22.31
N GLY A 534 0.04 -22.68 -21.07
CA GLY A 534 1.13 -22.49 -20.13
C GLY A 534 1.76 -21.10 -20.14
N LYS A 535 1.24 -20.17 -20.96
CA LYS A 535 1.78 -18.79 -21.08
C LYS A 535 1.20 -17.89 -19.99
N PHE A 536 2.04 -17.12 -19.33
CA PHE A 536 1.67 -16.13 -18.33
C PHE A 536 1.33 -14.78 -18.95
N HIS A 537 0.29 -14.14 -18.42
CA HIS A 537 -0.18 -12.81 -18.80
C HIS A 537 -0.32 -11.95 -17.56
N LEU A 538 0.04 -10.66 -17.66
CA LEU A 538 -0.13 -9.68 -16.59
C LEU A 538 -1.35 -8.82 -16.85
N VAL A 539 -2.14 -8.56 -15.82
CA VAL A 539 -3.38 -7.80 -15.90
C VAL A 539 -3.34 -6.70 -14.84
N PRO A 540 -3.58 -5.42 -15.22
CA PRO A 540 -3.64 -4.31 -14.25
C PRO A 540 -4.73 -4.52 -13.20
N HIS A 541 -4.47 -4.09 -11.98
CA HIS A 541 -5.41 -4.11 -10.87
C HIS A 541 -5.18 -2.87 -10.00
N ASP A 542 -6.25 -2.34 -9.39
CA ASP A 542 -6.25 -1.21 -8.46
C ASP A 542 -5.55 0.06 -9.01
N MET A 543 -6.21 0.70 -9.99
CA MET A 543 -5.65 1.75 -10.82
C MET A 543 -6.03 3.18 -10.35
N ASN A 544 -6.56 3.32 -9.14
CA ASN A 544 -7.08 4.59 -8.61
C ASN A 544 -5.98 5.63 -8.31
N GLU A 545 -4.75 5.20 -8.08
CA GLU A 545 -3.61 6.09 -7.80
C GLU A 545 -2.83 6.52 -9.06
N ALA A 546 -3.35 6.26 -10.26
CA ALA A 546 -2.81 6.77 -11.51
C ALA A 546 -3.09 8.27 -11.71
N PHE A 547 -2.48 8.89 -12.71
CA PHE A 547 -2.66 10.30 -13.13
C PHE A 547 -2.33 11.35 -12.05
N GLY A 548 -1.56 10.97 -11.06
CA GLY A 548 -1.24 11.80 -9.90
C GLY A 548 0.26 11.96 -9.66
N PRO A 549 0.62 12.77 -8.63
CA PRO A 549 2.00 12.84 -8.20
C PRO A 549 2.45 11.49 -7.65
N ALA A 550 3.56 10.98 -8.16
CA ALA A 550 4.18 9.78 -7.65
C ALA A 550 4.68 10.03 -6.22
N MET A 551 4.21 9.26 -5.26
CA MET A 551 4.92 9.11 -4.00
C MET A 551 6.03 8.08 -4.24
N MET A 552 7.26 8.55 -4.39
CA MET A 552 8.41 7.67 -4.43
C MET A 552 8.59 7.04 -3.04
N PHE A 553 8.03 5.87 -2.84
CA PHE A 553 8.52 4.92 -1.84
C PHE A 553 9.68 4.14 -2.47
N GLY A 554 10.70 4.88 -2.93
CA GLY A 554 11.94 4.26 -3.37
C GLY A 554 12.71 3.74 -2.18
N PRO A 555 13.59 2.74 -2.34
CA PRO A 555 14.55 2.41 -1.31
C PRO A 555 15.33 3.68 -0.98
N PRO A 556 15.51 3.99 0.30
CA PRO A 556 16.37 5.09 0.70
C PRO A 556 17.78 4.80 0.16
N GLY A 557 18.36 5.70 -0.57
CA GLY A 557 19.78 5.63 -0.95
C GLY A 557 20.15 5.48 -2.42
N GLY A 558 19.23 5.52 -3.36
CA GLY A 558 19.58 5.63 -4.78
C GLY A 558 20.33 6.94 -5.03
N ARG A 559 21.65 6.96 -4.92
CA ARG A 559 22.49 8.05 -5.42
C ARG A 559 22.15 8.23 -6.89
N GLY A 560 21.54 9.37 -7.21
CA GLY A 560 21.36 9.80 -8.59
C GLY A 560 22.67 9.66 -9.32
N GLY A 561 22.74 8.73 -10.26
CA GLY A 561 23.92 8.48 -11.07
C GLY A 561 24.38 9.78 -11.72
N ARG A 562 25.53 10.28 -11.31
CA ARG A 562 26.26 11.25 -12.10
C ARG A 562 26.63 10.55 -13.39
N GLY A 563 25.96 10.93 -14.47
CA GLY A 563 26.39 10.57 -15.81
C GLY A 563 27.84 11.00 -16.04
N PRO A 564 28.66 10.21 -16.76
CA PRO A 564 30.03 10.55 -17.01
C PRO A 564 30.13 11.64 -18.12
N GLY A 565 30.75 12.77 -17.77
CA GLY A 565 31.53 13.58 -18.70
C GLY A 565 30.81 14.62 -19.54
N GLY A 566 30.70 15.85 -19.00
CA GLY A 566 30.75 17.07 -19.82
C GLY A 566 31.98 17.87 -19.44
N PRO A 567 32.74 18.48 -20.42
CA PRO A 567 34.03 19.10 -20.17
C PRO A 567 33.91 20.41 -19.41
N GLY A 568 34.88 20.62 -18.54
CA GLY A 568 35.01 21.79 -17.69
C GLY A 568 35.19 23.11 -18.42
N PHE A 569 34.71 24.17 -17.81
CA PHE A 569 35.20 25.51 -18.00
C PHE A 569 35.75 26.07 -16.67
N GLY A 570 36.94 26.58 -16.78
CA GLY A 570 37.80 27.01 -15.74
C GLY A 570 37.45 28.36 -15.06
N PRO A 571 38.32 28.89 -14.23
CA PRO A 571 38.00 29.77 -13.13
C PRO A 571 37.99 31.25 -13.47
N GLY A 572 36.99 31.96 -12.98
CA GLY A 572 36.96 33.40 -12.99
C GLY A 572 36.43 33.94 -11.68
N GLY A 573 37.32 34.44 -10.84
CA GLY A 573 36.97 34.99 -9.53
C GLY A 573 36.38 36.40 -9.60
N GLY A 574 35.64 36.76 -8.56
CA GLY A 574 35.27 38.15 -8.20
C GLY A 574 34.49 38.16 -6.89
N PRO A 575 34.93 38.93 -5.87
CA PRO A 575 34.29 38.98 -4.56
C PRO A 575 33.26 40.09 -4.50
N GLY A 576 32.08 39.79 -3.96
CA GLY A 576 31.07 40.80 -3.75
C GLY A 576 29.91 40.28 -2.92
N GLY A 577 29.98 40.53 -1.61
CA GLY A 577 29.09 40.01 -0.60
C GLY A 577 27.66 40.51 -0.61
N ARG A 578 26.80 39.71 0.06
CA ARG A 578 25.87 40.21 1.11
C ARG A 578 25.27 38.98 1.85
N PRO A 579 25.21 39.04 3.19
CA PRO A 579 24.63 37.98 4.01
C PRO A 579 23.11 38.18 4.11
N GLY A 580 22.36 37.15 3.88
CA GLY A 580 20.92 37.07 4.05
C GLY A 580 20.54 35.64 4.30
N GLY A 581 20.90 35.11 5.49
CA GLY A 581 20.48 33.80 5.94
C GLY A 581 19.01 33.83 6.35
N GLY A 582 18.16 33.09 5.66
CA GLY A 582 16.88 32.64 6.14
C GLY A 582 16.98 31.13 6.45
N PRO A 583 16.35 30.62 7.53
CA PRO A 583 16.49 29.22 7.92
C PRO A 583 15.92 28.29 6.86
N GLY A 584 16.77 27.39 6.38
CA GLY A 584 16.44 26.40 5.37
C GLY A 584 15.36 25.43 5.84
N GLY A 585 14.31 25.35 5.06
CA GLY A 585 13.25 24.35 5.23
C GLY A 585 13.80 22.95 5.03
N MET A 586 13.33 22.03 5.85
CA MET A 586 13.63 20.60 5.84
C MET A 586 13.50 20.01 4.43
N GLY A 587 14.58 19.39 3.96
CA GLY A 587 14.66 18.72 2.67
C GLY A 587 13.92 17.40 2.68
N GLY A 588 12.61 17.42 2.39
CA GLY A 588 12.01 16.30 1.69
C GLY A 588 12.66 16.26 0.30
N GLY A 589 13.17 15.11 -0.14
CA GLY A 589 13.65 14.94 -1.51
C GLY A 589 12.63 15.50 -2.50
N PRO A 590 13.00 15.93 -3.70
CA PRO A 590 12.10 16.57 -4.62
C PRO A 590 10.92 15.63 -4.88
N ARG A 591 9.75 16.01 -4.36
CA ARG A 591 8.48 15.33 -4.71
C ARG A 591 8.29 15.58 -6.18
N SER A 592 8.61 14.55 -7.00
CA SER A 592 8.30 14.60 -8.42
C SER A 592 6.80 14.84 -8.57
N SER A 593 6.41 15.76 -9.43
CA SER A 593 5.00 16.01 -9.75
C SER A 593 4.33 14.78 -10.42
N GLY A 594 5.05 13.68 -10.59
CA GLY A 594 4.66 12.53 -11.40
C GLY A 594 4.87 12.78 -12.91
N ILE A 595 4.71 14.01 -13.34
CA ILE A 595 4.94 14.42 -14.75
C ILE A 595 6.34 14.05 -15.22
N GLU A 596 7.35 14.34 -14.40
CA GLU A 596 8.76 14.15 -14.71
C GLU A 596 9.32 12.79 -14.26
N LEU A 597 8.46 11.80 -14.06
CA LEU A 597 8.89 10.44 -13.74
C LEU A 597 9.66 9.85 -14.92
N ASP A 598 10.92 9.49 -14.69
CA ASP A 598 11.77 8.89 -15.73
C ASP A 598 11.20 7.54 -16.18
N PRO A 599 11.01 7.29 -17.48
CA PRO A 599 10.52 6.00 -17.97
C PRO A 599 11.45 4.82 -17.63
N LEU A 600 12.68 5.08 -17.24
CA LEU A 600 13.66 4.06 -16.83
C LEU A 600 13.98 4.10 -15.33
N VAL A 601 13.15 4.74 -14.49
CA VAL A 601 13.36 4.80 -13.05
C VAL A 601 13.41 3.41 -12.41
N GLY A 602 14.29 3.19 -11.43
CA GLY A 602 14.34 1.98 -10.60
C GLY A 602 14.62 0.66 -11.36
N LEU A 603 15.46 0.68 -12.41
CA LEU A 603 15.83 -0.53 -13.13
C LEU A 603 16.74 -1.47 -12.32
N ASP A 604 17.37 -0.94 -11.29
CA ASP A 604 18.24 -1.62 -10.33
C ASP A 604 17.51 -2.08 -9.05
N ASP A 605 16.18 -1.86 -8.99
CA ASP A 605 15.39 -2.32 -7.86
C ASP A 605 15.16 -3.84 -7.93
N GLU A 606 15.83 -4.57 -7.05
CA GLU A 606 15.74 -6.03 -6.96
C GLU A 606 14.32 -6.56 -6.63
N ARG A 607 13.43 -5.69 -6.12
CA ARG A 607 12.03 -6.05 -5.86
C ARG A 607 11.21 -6.17 -7.14
N THR A 608 11.67 -5.56 -8.24
CA THR A 608 10.95 -5.50 -9.52
C THR A 608 11.73 -6.15 -10.67
N PRO A 609 12.13 -7.45 -10.55
CA PRO A 609 12.98 -8.11 -11.54
C PRO A 609 12.36 -8.17 -12.93
N LEU A 610 11.04 -8.30 -13.05
CA LEU A 610 10.39 -8.28 -14.36
C LEU A 610 10.80 -7.03 -15.16
N ARG A 611 10.78 -5.86 -14.51
CA ARG A 611 11.17 -4.60 -15.15
C ARG A 611 12.66 -4.51 -15.37
N GLY A 612 13.47 -4.75 -14.34
CA GLY A 612 14.93 -4.68 -14.42
C GLY A 612 15.50 -5.64 -15.44
N LYS A 613 15.07 -6.91 -15.43
CA LYS A 613 15.59 -7.96 -16.33
C LYS A 613 15.12 -7.80 -17.78
N LEU A 614 13.83 -7.53 -18.01
CA LEU A 614 13.34 -7.30 -19.38
C LEU A 614 14.02 -6.08 -20.03
N LEU A 615 14.17 -4.98 -19.29
CA LEU A 615 14.76 -3.77 -19.84
C LEU A 615 16.30 -3.77 -19.86
N ALA A 616 16.94 -4.79 -19.30
CA ALA A 616 18.36 -5.08 -19.52
C ALA A 616 18.62 -5.63 -20.94
N VAL A 617 17.61 -6.24 -21.58
CA VAL A 617 17.69 -6.71 -22.97
C VAL A 617 17.47 -5.53 -23.93
N PRO A 618 18.44 -5.13 -24.77
CA PRO A 618 18.33 -3.93 -25.59
C PRO A 618 17.12 -3.91 -26.52
N ALA A 619 16.75 -5.05 -27.12
CA ALA A 619 15.60 -5.18 -28.01
C ALA A 619 14.27 -4.97 -27.24
N LEU A 620 14.13 -5.55 -26.05
CA LEU A 620 12.95 -5.40 -25.20
C LEU A 620 12.84 -3.97 -24.65
N LYS A 621 13.96 -3.38 -24.24
CA LYS A 621 14.01 -1.96 -23.83
C LYS A 621 13.55 -1.04 -24.95
N ALA A 622 14.00 -1.25 -26.17
CA ALA A 622 13.60 -0.45 -27.31
C ALA A 622 12.08 -0.59 -27.58
N ARG A 623 11.53 -1.81 -27.48
CA ARG A 623 10.10 -2.09 -27.65
C ARG A 623 9.28 -1.43 -26.52
N TYR A 624 9.70 -1.56 -25.27
CA TYR A 624 9.09 -0.88 -24.13
C TYR A 624 9.03 0.64 -24.31
N LEU A 625 10.14 1.27 -24.70
CA LEU A 625 10.18 2.72 -24.94
C LEU A 625 9.29 3.13 -26.11
N SER A 626 9.13 2.28 -27.15
CA SER A 626 8.17 2.46 -28.22
C SER A 626 6.72 2.42 -27.72
N HIS A 627 6.40 1.52 -26.77
CA HIS A 627 5.07 1.47 -26.14
C HIS A 627 4.82 2.73 -25.30
N VAL A 628 5.78 3.16 -24.45
CA VAL A 628 5.70 4.43 -23.71
C VAL A 628 5.44 5.61 -24.64
N ARG A 629 6.17 5.68 -25.75
CA ARG A 629 5.97 6.70 -26.78
C ARG A 629 4.57 6.65 -27.38
N THR A 630 4.07 5.47 -27.71
CA THR A 630 2.73 5.27 -28.26
C THR A 630 1.64 5.74 -27.31
N ILE A 631 1.75 5.44 -26.01
CA ILE A 631 0.83 5.93 -25.00
C ILE A 631 0.87 7.46 -24.94
N ALA A 632 2.08 8.04 -24.95
CA ALA A 632 2.26 9.49 -24.93
C ALA A 632 1.66 10.16 -26.16
N GLU A 633 1.87 9.60 -27.35
CA GLU A 633 1.38 10.18 -28.62
C GLU A 633 -0.13 10.04 -28.79
N LYS A 634 -0.70 8.89 -28.38
CA LYS A 634 -2.12 8.56 -28.67
C LYS A 634 -3.05 8.77 -27.48
N SER A 635 -2.69 8.21 -26.30
CA SER A 635 -3.61 8.18 -25.16
C SER A 635 -3.50 9.41 -24.26
N LEU A 636 -2.31 10.03 -24.16
CA LEU A 636 -2.10 11.29 -23.43
C LEU A 636 -2.26 12.54 -24.30
N ASP A 637 -2.55 12.40 -25.61
CA ASP A 637 -2.92 13.56 -26.42
C ASP A 637 -4.30 14.07 -25.98
N TRP A 638 -4.35 15.32 -25.50
CA TRP A 638 -5.61 15.91 -25.03
C TRP A 638 -6.71 15.96 -26.11
N LYS A 639 -6.35 15.94 -27.39
CA LYS A 639 -7.32 15.81 -28.48
C LYS A 639 -8.06 14.47 -28.44
N THR A 640 -7.42 13.43 -27.91
CA THR A 640 -8.02 12.09 -27.72
C THR A 640 -8.63 11.95 -26.34
N LEU A 641 -7.88 12.31 -25.29
CA LEU A 641 -8.29 12.11 -23.89
C LEU A 641 -9.35 13.12 -23.44
N GLY A 642 -9.26 14.38 -23.90
CA GLY A 642 -10.17 15.46 -23.50
C GLY A 642 -11.65 15.16 -23.75
N PRO A 643 -12.05 14.73 -24.96
CA PRO A 643 -13.45 14.32 -25.22
C PRO A 643 -13.94 13.18 -24.32
N ILE A 644 -13.09 12.25 -23.91
CA ILE A 644 -13.42 11.15 -22.99
C ILE A 644 -13.66 11.71 -21.59
N VAL A 645 -12.77 12.57 -21.12
CA VAL A 645 -12.89 13.24 -19.81
C VAL A 645 -14.16 14.09 -19.77
N GLU A 646 -14.46 14.87 -20.80
CA GLU A 646 -15.66 15.71 -20.85
C GLU A 646 -16.94 14.87 -20.95
N GLY A 647 -16.91 13.75 -21.68
CA GLY A 647 -18.02 12.80 -21.73
C GLY A 647 -18.36 12.23 -20.34
N TYR A 648 -17.34 11.78 -19.61
CA TYR A 648 -17.53 11.31 -18.23
C TYR A 648 -17.93 12.44 -17.29
N ARG A 649 -17.32 13.63 -17.41
CA ARG A 649 -17.73 14.79 -16.62
C ARG A 649 -19.23 15.09 -16.79
N ALA A 650 -19.69 15.22 -18.02
CA ALA A 650 -21.08 15.47 -18.31
C ALA A 650 -22.04 14.40 -17.76
N LEU A 651 -21.56 13.14 -17.74
CA LEU A 651 -22.30 11.99 -17.22
C LEU A 651 -22.47 12.03 -15.70
N ILE A 652 -21.39 12.40 -14.95
CA ILE A 652 -21.35 12.18 -13.49
C ILE A 652 -21.39 13.45 -12.64
N GLU A 653 -21.26 14.67 -13.20
CA GLU A 653 -21.19 15.92 -12.41
C GLU A 653 -22.42 16.11 -11.52
N LYS A 654 -23.62 15.87 -12.04
CA LYS A 654 -24.85 15.94 -11.24
C LYS A 654 -24.95 14.87 -10.16
N GLU A 655 -24.40 13.69 -10.43
CA GLU A 655 -24.34 12.61 -9.46
C GLU A 655 -23.41 12.97 -8.29
N ILE A 656 -22.25 13.56 -8.60
CA ILE A 656 -21.29 14.04 -7.59
C ILE A 656 -21.86 15.21 -6.80
N GLU A 657 -22.58 16.14 -7.44
CA GLU A 657 -23.26 17.23 -6.75
C GLU A 657 -24.24 16.70 -5.71
N ALA A 658 -25.06 15.72 -6.08
CA ALA A 658 -26.07 15.10 -5.22
C ALA A 658 -25.48 14.15 -4.17
N ASP A 659 -24.25 13.67 -4.33
CA ASP A 659 -23.59 12.72 -3.43
C ASP A 659 -23.17 13.40 -2.12
N THR A 660 -23.91 13.15 -1.04
CA THR A 660 -23.67 13.71 0.29
C THR A 660 -22.53 13.01 1.04
N ARG A 661 -22.07 11.85 0.54
CA ARG A 661 -21.05 10.99 1.19
C ARG A 661 -19.74 10.92 0.42
N LYS A 662 -19.59 11.75 -0.62
CA LYS A 662 -18.35 11.83 -1.42
C LYS A 662 -17.14 12.18 -0.57
N LEU A 663 -16.00 11.56 -0.89
CA LEU A 663 -14.73 11.75 -0.17
C LEU A 663 -13.95 12.99 -0.64
N SER A 664 -14.31 13.56 -1.77
CA SER A 664 -13.73 14.79 -2.31
C SER A 664 -14.84 15.78 -2.63
N SER A 665 -14.59 17.09 -2.49
CA SER A 665 -15.60 18.13 -2.74
C SER A 665 -15.95 18.25 -4.22
N LEU A 666 -17.15 18.76 -4.54
CA LEU A 666 -17.55 19.10 -5.91
C LEU A 666 -16.56 20.08 -6.56
N ALA A 667 -16.06 21.07 -5.80
CA ALA A 667 -15.07 22.01 -6.29
C ALA A 667 -13.73 21.34 -6.65
N ALA A 668 -13.30 20.33 -5.87
CA ALA A 668 -12.12 19.55 -6.18
C ALA A 668 -12.33 18.72 -7.47
N PHE A 669 -13.50 18.12 -7.64
CA PHE A 669 -13.86 17.43 -8.89
C PHE A 669 -13.80 18.39 -10.08
N GLN A 670 -14.52 19.51 -10.03
CA GLN A 670 -14.57 20.49 -11.11
C GLN A 670 -13.17 21.01 -11.48
N LYS A 671 -12.31 21.23 -10.47
CA LYS A 671 -10.93 21.62 -10.70
C LYS A 671 -10.12 20.53 -11.38
N SER A 672 -10.26 19.27 -10.95
CA SER A 672 -9.50 18.15 -11.49
C SER A 672 -9.85 17.79 -12.93
N VAL A 673 -11.09 18.06 -13.36
CA VAL A 673 -11.55 17.85 -14.75
C VAL A 673 -11.56 19.12 -15.57
N SER A 674 -11.06 20.24 -15.03
CA SER A 674 -11.05 21.55 -15.73
C SER A 674 -10.03 21.56 -16.87
N GLU A 675 -10.41 22.17 -17.99
CA GLU A 675 -9.50 22.47 -19.11
C GLU A 675 -8.63 23.72 -18.85
N VAL A 676 -9.01 24.54 -17.88
CA VAL A 676 -8.28 25.78 -17.55
C VAL A 676 -7.32 25.49 -16.41
N ASP A 677 -6.04 25.68 -16.66
CA ASP A 677 -5.04 25.62 -15.59
C ASP A 677 -5.29 26.74 -14.60
N ALA A 678 -5.46 26.38 -13.31
CA ALA A 678 -5.51 27.37 -12.27
C ALA A 678 -4.20 28.19 -12.26
N PRO A 679 -4.24 29.53 -12.20
CA PRO A 679 -3.05 30.34 -12.16
C PRO A 679 -2.15 29.90 -11.01
N ALA A 680 -0.84 29.84 -11.27
CA ALA A 680 0.14 29.53 -10.23
C ALA A 680 -0.09 30.47 -9.03
N PRO A 681 -0.18 29.96 -7.79
CA PRO A 681 -0.31 30.84 -6.63
C PRO A 681 0.85 31.80 -6.58
N ALA A 682 0.56 33.05 -6.27
CA ALA A 682 1.57 34.09 -6.15
C ALA A 682 2.69 33.63 -5.19
N PRO A 683 3.97 33.95 -5.49
CA PRO A 683 5.09 33.65 -4.58
C PRO A 683 4.82 34.29 -3.23
N GLY A 684 4.67 33.52 -2.16
CA GLY A 684 4.44 34.03 -0.81
C GLY A 684 3.10 33.69 -0.17
N ALA A 685 2.16 33.04 -0.86
CA ALA A 685 0.96 32.50 -0.21
C ALA A 685 1.35 31.25 0.60
N GLY A 686 1.72 31.47 1.88
CA GLY A 686 2.14 30.45 2.82
C GLY A 686 1.07 29.37 2.97
N GLY A 687 1.33 28.21 2.44
CA GLY A 687 0.60 26.98 2.76
C GLY A 687 1.17 26.41 4.05
N GLY A 688 0.41 26.44 5.14
CA GLY A 688 0.79 25.77 6.38
C GLY A 688 1.00 24.26 6.17
N PRO A 689 1.77 23.58 7.05
CA PRO A 689 1.98 22.15 7.00
C PRO A 689 0.62 21.45 7.21
N GLY A 690 0.13 20.75 6.21
CA GLY A 690 -1.16 20.08 6.23
C GLY A 690 -2.06 20.34 5.02
N ARG A 691 -1.72 21.28 4.14
CA ARG A 691 -2.46 21.49 2.88
C ARG A 691 -2.02 20.49 1.84
N GLY A 692 -2.99 19.66 1.49
CA GLY A 692 -3.00 18.52 0.63
C GLY A 692 -2.14 18.57 -0.63
N ARG A 693 -1.92 17.38 -1.20
CA ARG A 693 -1.40 17.14 -2.55
C ARG A 693 -1.84 18.28 -3.47
N ARG A 694 -0.91 18.91 -4.20
CA ARG A 694 -1.27 19.84 -5.28
C ARG A 694 -2.18 19.09 -6.24
N GLU A 695 -3.46 19.37 -6.17
CA GLU A 695 -4.45 18.80 -7.10
C GLU A 695 -4.16 19.38 -8.47
N MET A 696 -3.61 18.54 -9.34
CA MET A 696 -3.36 18.85 -10.74
C MET A 696 -4.60 18.45 -11.55
N SER A 697 -4.99 19.22 -12.56
CA SER A 697 -6.05 18.79 -13.47
C SER A 697 -5.56 17.64 -14.36
N LEU A 698 -6.47 16.77 -14.80
CA LEU A 698 -6.17 15.69 -15.73
C LEU A 698 -5.55 16.23 -17.03
N LYS A 699 -5.97 17.42 -17.48
CA LYS A 699 -5.37 18.09 -18.63
C LYS A 699 -3.93 18.49 -18.39
N ALA A 700 -3.66 19.14 -17.25
CA ALA A 700 -2.30 19.55 -16.90
C ALA A 700 -1.37 18.35 -16.73
N PHE A 701 -1.87 17.24 -16.16
CA PHE A 701 -1.16 15.99 -16.10
C PHE A 701 -0.87 15.45 -17.51
N ALA A 702 -1.88 15.28 -18.34
CA ALA A 702 -1.75 14.71 -19.67
C ALA A 702 -0.79 15.52 -20.56
N ASP A 703 -0.96 16.83 -20.63
CA ASP A 703 -0.10 17.72 -21.43
C ASP A 703 1.34 17.74 -20.92
N GLY A 704 1.52 17.83 -19.61
CA GLY A 704 2.84 17.84 -18.99
C GLY A 704 3.55 16.49 -19.17
N ARG A 705 2.86 15.39 -18.88
CA ARG A 705 3.41 14.04 -18.97
C ARG A 705 3.75 13.66 -20.40
N ARG A 706 2.83 13.95 -21.33
CA ARG A 706 3.04 13.75 -22.78
C ARG A 706 4.30 14.48 -23.25
N ARG A 707 4.42 15.76 -22.93
CA ARG A 707 5.59 16.57 -23.29
C ARG A 707 6.87 15.96 -22.74
N TYR A 708 6.92 15.67 -21.43
CA TYR A 708 8.10 15.09 -20.80
C TYR A 708 8.52 13.77 -21.46
N LEU A 709 7.57 12.86 -21.70
CA LEU A 709 7.87 11.57 -22.32
C LEU A 709 8.38 11.71 -23.75
N LEU A 710 7.78 12.59 -24.57
CA LEU A 710 8.19 12.79 -25.96
C LEU A 710 9.50 13.58 -26.08
N GLU A 711 9.87 14.37 -25.08
CA GLU A 711 11.15 15.08 -25.00
C GLU A 711 12.27 14.21 -24.38
N ASN A 712 11.93 13.16 -23.64
CA ASN A 712 12.91 12.23 -23.06
C ASN A 712 13.78 11.61 -24.16
N ALA A 713 15.10 11.65 -23.96
CA ALA A 713 16.07 11.28 -24.97
C ALA A 713 15.96 9.81 -25.43
N ASP A 714 15.64 8.91 -24.52
CA ASP A 714 15.51 7.48 -24.81
C ASP A 714 14.18 7.16 -25.51
N VAL A 715 13.07 7.75 -25.07
CA VAL A 715 11.76 7.61 -25.72
C VAL A 715 11.79 8.20 -27.13
N LYS A 716 12.45 9.35 -27.31
CA LYS A 716 12.59 10.03 -28.64
C LYS A 716 13.33 9.19 -29.66
N LYS A 717 14.33 8.41 -29.22
CA LYS A 717 15.11 7.51 -30.09
C LYS A 717 14.37 6.23 -30.45
N ALA A 718 13.35 5.83 -29.65
CA ALA A 718 12.60 4.63 -29.93
C ALA A 718 11.82 4.74 -31.24
N ALA A 719 11.95 3.73 -32.09
CA ALA A 719 11.14 3.67 -33.29
C ALA A 719 9.65 3.52 -32.94
N PRO A 720 8.73 4.10 -33.75
CA PRO A 720 7.33 3.79 -33.59
C PRO A 720 7.09 2.27 -33.75
N PRO A 721 6.11 1.68 -33.06
CA PRO A 721 5.81 0.26 -33.25
C PRO A 721 5.44 -0.01 -34.70
N LYS A 722 5.94 -1.13 -35.26
CA LYS A 722 5.65 -1.56 -36.63
C LYS A 722 4.19 -1.97 -36.79
#